data_5ec4b8788c427ce655992adb6dd72cdf
#
_entry.id   5ec4b8788c427ce655992adb6dd72cdf
#
_cell.length_a   1.000
_cell.length_b   1.000
_cell.length_c   1.000
_cell.angle_alpha   90.00
_cell.angle_beta   90.00
_cell.angle_gamma   90.00
#
_symmetry.space_group_name_H-M   'P 1'
#
loop_
_entity.id
_entity.type
_entity.pdbx_description
1 polymer ?
#
loop_
_entity_poly.entity_id
_entity_poly.type
_entity_poly.pdbx_seq_one_letter_code
_entity_poly.pdbx_strand_id
1 'polypeptide(L)'
;VPEAVPGRQRALAAGSPVDYMSITSFPRLPEEEPSGAAESGLRARKEEDAFLGEQDTDPDSFLKSARLQRLPSSSSEMGSQDVSPLQETSKDPFSGDCSCRQDGLTVIITACLTFATGVTVALIMQIYFGDPQLFHRGAVVTDAARCTALGTHVLARRGSSVDAAIASALCAGIVNPHASGLGGGGVMLVHDIRKNRSWVIDFREVAPLGIPLEGDLQQDTKPGLLVGVPGMILGMHQAHQLHGRLPWSELLGLTADVAQNGFNVTHDLAKALSELKELNSSERFQELFLPAGQPLLPGTFVRRPDLAAVLQLLGAEGVAAFYSGNLTQEMISEVHSHGGVLVEEDFSNYSVTVEEPVHTTYRGHLVFTPPPPHAGPALISALNILEGFNITRQGSRGNFLHWMVETLKIALSLASNLGDPSGDESVTHTAEGMLSKSEANSLRQLINDSQSFLSTPPSPLASGAAASQVLVMGPDDFIVAVVSSLNRPFGSGIVTPSGILLNSQILDFSWQNKTMNHSIPRPPNLAEPGRRPRSFLLPTIVRPSEGMCGTYLSLAGNHGDRALSSIVQVLVNVLTFNKNLSESLSLGRLHPQLQSNTLQVDSEFPEEDIAFLVARGHQVDKVPVVSLVHGARRTNSFIIGLKDPRSADAAGATIL
;
A
#
# COMPACT_ATOMS: atom_id res chain seq x y z
N VAL A 1 -49.46 -11.24 40.16
CA VAL A 1 -50.34 -10.12 40.59
C VAL A 1 -49.43 -8.96 40.95
N PRO A 2 -49.83 -7.76 40.54
CA PRO A 2 -49.03 -6.88 39.64
C PRO A 2 -48.75 -5.52 40.34
N GLU A 3 -48.04 -4.65 39.60
CA GLU A 3 -48.27 -3.19 39.49
C GLU A 3 -47.10 -2.57 38.75
N ALA A 4 -47.26 -2.10 37.57
CA ALA A 4 -47.89 -0.86 37.08
C ALA A 4 -46.96 0.36 37.08
N VAL A 5 -46.64 0.78 35.92
CA VAL A 5 -46.17 1.97 35.20
C VAL A 5 -46.65 3.32 35.79
N PRO A 6 -46.00 4.48 35.57
CA PRO A 6 -46.03 5.26 34.33
C PRO A 6 -44.72 5.95 33.98
N GLY A 7 -44.30 6.20 32.76
CA GLY A 7 -44.87 6.93 31.60
C GLY A 7 -44.57 8.43 31.60
N ARG A 8 -43.66 8.88 30.64
CA ARG A 8 -43.68 10.19 29.95
C ARG A 8 -42.61 10.20 28.85
N GLN A 9 -42.95 10.16 27.69
CA GLN A 9 -43.20 11.12 26.59
C GLN A 9 -42.10 12.16 26.32
N ARG A 10 -41.52 12.04 25.10
CA ARG A 10 -41.20 13.04 24.06
C ARG A 10 -40.10 14.08 24.33
N ALA A 11 -39.09 14.06 23.43
CA ALA A 11 -38.88 15.19 22.51
C ALA A 11 -37.95 14.75 21.33
N LEU A 12 -38.44 14.97 20.13
CA LEU A 12 -37.71 15.03 18.89
C LEU A 12 -36.77 16.22 18.92
N ALA A 13 -35.49 16.07 18.55
CA ALA A 13 -34.67 17.18 18.16
C ALA A 13 -33.84 16.76 16.93
N ALA A 14 -33.94 17.63 15.96
CA ALA A 14 -33.40 17.61 14.61
C ALA A 14 -31.88 17.49 14.53
N GLY A 15 -31.41 17.02 13.38
CA GLY A 15 -30.03 16.87 13.03
C GLY A 15 -29.21 18.17 13.07
N SER A 16 -27.93 17.98 13.38
CA SER A 16 -26.89 18.98 13.16
C SER A 16 -25.76 18.38 12.37
N PRO A 17 -25.08 19.14 11.53
CA PRO A 17 -24.10 18.66 10.58
C PRO A 17 -22.80 18.30 11.29
N VAL A 18 -22.12 17.31 10.73
CA VAL A 18 -20.81 16.83 11.17
C VAL A 18 -19.78 17.93 10.96
N ASP A 19 -19.30 18.52 12.06
CA ASP A 19 -18.18 19.44 12.08
C ASP A 19 -16.87 18.67 11.80
N TYR A 20 -16.20 19.10 10.75
CA TYR A 20 -14.80 18.78 10.48
C TYR A 20 -13.94 19.47 11.54
N MET A 21 -13.54 18.75 12.59
CA MET A 21 -12.50 19.24 13.50
C MET A 21 -11.14 19.23 12.79
N SER A 22 -10.69 20.42 12.44
CA SER A 22 -9.31 20.76 12.15
C SER A 22 -8.49 20.58 13.44
N ILE A 23 -7.61 19.59 13.48
CA ILE A 23 -6.64 19.41 14.57
C ILE A 23 -5.49 20.40 14.35
N THR A 24 -5.64 21.61 14.87
CA THR A 24 -4.56 22.55 15.09
C THR A 24 -4.54 22.96 16.55
N SER A 25 -4.00 22.11 17.41
CA SER A 25 -3.48 22.51 18.72
C SER A 25 -2.56 21.43 19.27
N PHE A 26 -1.26 21.62 19.04
CA PHE A 26 -0.22 20.96 19.83
C PHE A 26 0.00 21.76 21.12
N PRO A 27 0.15 21.12 22.29
CA PRO A 27 0.61 21.80 23.49
C PRO A 27 2.07 22.23 23.30
N ARG A 28 2.37 23.50 23.56
CA ARG A 28 3.73 24.02 23.61
C ARG A 28 4.47 23.37 24.78
N LEU A 29 5.66 22.87 24.51
CA LEU A 29 6.65 22.53 25.53
C LEU A 29 7.14 23.80 26.21
N PRO A 30 7.52 23.78 27.51
CA PRO A 30 8.00 24.93 28.22
C PRO A 30 9.35 25.39 27.66
N GLU A 31 9.49 26.69 27.43
CA GLU A 31 10.75 27.38 27.13
C GLU A 31 11.61 27.38 28.39
N GLU A 32 12.80 26.79 28.33
CA GLU A 32 13.85 27.01 29.30
C GLU A 32 14.59 28.30 28.96
N GLU A 33 14.59 29.26 29.87
CA GLU A 33 15.40 30.47 29.80
C GLU A 33 16.89 30.17 29.98
N PRO A 34 17.79 30.87 29.27
CA PRO A 34 19.23 30.76 29.48
C PRO A 34 19.70 31.74 30.54
N SER A 35 20.27 31.23 31.62
CA SER A 35 21.02 32.02 32.61
C SER A 35 22.44 32.28 32.15
N GLY A 36 22.89 33.47 32.36
CA GLY A 36 24.00 34.21 31.84
C GLY A 36 25.43 33.81 32.09
N ALA A 37 26.22 34.41 31.24
CA ALA A 37 27.53 35.05 31.40
C ALA A 37 28.76 34.32 31.87
N ALA A 38 29.77 34.25 31.03
CA ALA A 38 31.08 34.86 31.30
C ALA A 38 31.99 34.89 30.08
N GLU A 39 32.59 36.07 29.91
CA GLU A 39 33.54 36.49 28.88
C GLU A 39 34.91 35.78 28.97
N SER A 40 35.55 35.65 27.80
CA SER A 40 36.98 35.95 27.49
C SER A 40 37.31 35.23 26.18
N GLY A 41 37.74 35.84 25.11
CA GLY A 41 38.78 36.82 24.93
C GLY A 41 39.77 36.32 23.90
N LEU A 42 39.83 36.98 22.69
CA LEU A 42 41.00 37.13 21.81
C LEU A 42 41.50 35.92 20.98
N ARG A 43 41.59 35.95 19.70
CA ARG A 43 42.36 36.73 18.74
C ARG A 43 42.33 36.14 17.34
N ALA A 44 42.27 37.00 16.37
CA ALA A 44 42.43 36.79 14.95
C ALA A 44 43.79 36.22 14.53
N ARG A 45 43.84 35.51 13.43
CA ARG A 45 44.93 35.56 12.47
C ARG A 45 44.46 35.33 11.04
N LYS A 46 44.76 36.28 10.21
CA LYS A 46 44.80 36.32 8.76
C LYS A 46 46.06 35.59 8.26
N GLU A 47 45.99 35.05 7.05
CA GLU A 47 47.00 35.00 5.98
C GLU A 47 46.35 34.16 4.86
N GLU A 48 45.98 34.73 3.72
CA GLU A 48 46.70 35.17 2.50
C GLU A 48 47.54 34.07 1.92
N ASP A 49 47.26 33.69 0.74
CA ASP A 49 47.66 33.96 -0.65
C ASP A 49 47.57 32.67 -1.47
N ALA A 50 47.05 32.69 -2.59
CA ALA A 50 47.26 33.20 -3.94
C ALA A 50 47.43 32.04 -4.93
N PHE A 51 46.82 32.02 -6.04
CA PHE A 51 47.28 32.20 -7.45
C PHE A 51 46.43 31.44 -8.49
N LEU A 52 45.78 32.23 -9.33
CA LEU A 52 45.66 32.20 -10.81
C LEU A 52 44.95 31.05 -11.54
N GLY A 53 44.00 31.50 -12.35
CA GLY A 53 43.53 30.81 -13.56
C GLY A 53 42.27 31.41 -14.13
N GLU A 54 42.37 32.61 -14.75
CA GLU A 54 41.33 33.17 -15.64
C GLU A 54 41.09 32.27 -16.83
N GLN A 55 39.80 32.04 -17.18
CA GLN A 55 39.36 31.99 -18.57
C GLN A 55 37.90 32.46 -18.64
N ASP A 56 37.79 33.64 -19.26
CA ASP A 56 36.59 34.24 -19.81
C ASP A 56 35.89 33.31 -20.78
N THR A 57 34.56 33.16 -20.66
CA THR A 57 33.70 32.86 -21.81
C THR A 57 32.37 33.64 -21.66
N ASP A 58 32.25 34.49 -22.61
CA ASP A 58 31.22 35.46 -22.99
C ASP A 58 29.81 34.81 -23.10
N PRO A 59 28.72 35.45 -22.62
CA PRO A 59 27.36 34.92 -22.71
C PRO A 59 26.55 35.36 -23.94
N ASP A 60 27.17 35.61 -25.10
CA ASP A 60 26.44 36.15 -26.27
C ASP A 60 26.44 35.25 -27.54
N SER A 61 26.22 33.94 -27.41
CA SER A 61 26.18 33.04 -28.58
C SER A 61 24.90 32.20 -28.80
N PHE A 62 23.74 32.62 -28.26
CA PHE A 62 22.49 31.85 -28.48
C PHE A 62 21.38 32.59 -29.25
N LEU A 63 21.71 33.52 -30.11
CA LEU A 63 20.74 34.18 -31.00
C LEU A 63 21.21 34.31 -32.44
N LYS A 64 21.45 33.21 -33.14
CA LYS A 64 21.52 33.21 -34.62
C LYS A 64 21.33 31.78 -35.15
N SER A 65 20.12 31.37 -35.36
CA SER A 65 19.75 30.46 -36.45
C SER A 65 18.23 30.22 -36.51
N ALA A 66 17.53 31.16 -37.09
CA ALA A 66 16.19 30.90 -37.66
C ALA A 66 16.24 31.42 -39.10
N ARG A 67 16.65 30.56 -40.03
CA ARG A 67 16.55 30.78 -41.47
C ARG A 67 15.08 30.59 -41.90
N LEU A 68 14.48 31.69 -42.33
CA LEU A 68 13.27 31.70 -43.15
C LEU A 68 13.53 31.00 -44.50
N GLN A 69 12.86 29.90 -44.73
CA GLN A 69 12.69 29.32 -46.08
C GLN A 69 11.54 30.00 -46.79
N ARG A 70 11.87 30.68 -47.88
CA ARG A 70 10.94 31.19 -48.89
C ARG A 70 10.43 30.01 -49.72
N LEU A 71 9.13 29.91 -49.93
CA LEU A 71 8.51 29.10 -50.98
C LEU A 71 8.29 29.95 -52.23
N PRO A 72 8.42 29.35 -53.43
CA PRO A 72 8.49 30.10 -54.68
C PRO A 72 7.11 30.45 -55.24
N SER A 73 7.08 31.65 -55.83
CA SER A 73 5.99 32.15 -56.66
C SER A 73 5.92 31.44 -58.01
N SER A 74 4.76 31.00 -58.44
CA SER A 74 4.47 30.68 -59.83
C SER A 74 3.65 31.77 -60.47
N SER A 75 4.22 32.33 -61.52
CA SER A 75 3.63 33.28 -62.46
C SER A 75 2.62 32.65 -63.41
N SER A 76 1.55 33.32 -63.74
CA SER A 76 0.99 33.30 -65.12
C SER A 76 0.29 34.61 -65.41
N GLU A 77 0.72 35.09 -66.56
CA GLU A 77 0.35 36.33 -67.29
C GLU A 77 -1.12 36.36 -67.74
N MET A 78 -1.63 37.52 -67.92
CA MET A 78 -2.14 38.19 -69.11
C MET A 78 -3.31 39.09 -68.80
N GLY A 79 -3.21 40.30 -69.30
CA GLY A 79 -4.20 41.03 -70.05
C GLY A 79 -4.28 42.51 -69.71
N SER A 80 -3.60 43.30 -70.52
CA SER A 80 -3.68 44.75 -70.57
C SER A 80 -4.99 45.25 -71.11
N GLN A 81 -5.42 46.44 -70.70
CA GLN A 81 -5.90 47.60 -71.53
C GLN A 81 -6.35 48.70 -70.58
N ASP A 82 -5.64 49.74 -70.53
CA ASP A 82 -5.71 51.03 -71.24
C ASP A 82 -6.82 51.98 -70.74
N VAL A 83 -6.37 53.21 -70.54
CA VAL A 83 -6.87 54.55 -70.87
C VAL A 83 -7.63 55.35 -69.81
N SER A 84 -6.86 56.18 -69.11
CA SER A 84 -6.88 57.67 -69.11
C SER A 84 -8.12 58.45 -68.67
N PRO A 85 -7.95 59.77 -68.46
CA PRO A 85 -8.30 60.43 -67.19
C PRO A 85 -9.39 61.48 -67.41
N LEU A 86 -9.71 62.18 -66.39
CA LEU A 86 -10.37 63.51 -66.35
C LEU A 86 -11.38 63.51 -65.15
N GLN A 87 -11.50 64.43 -64.30
CA GLN A 87 -11.35 65.85 -64.31
C GLN A 87 -11.64 66.36 -62.92
N GLU A 88 -10.97 67.37 -62.53
CA GLU A 88 -11.30 68.24 -61.37
C GLU A 88 -12.71 68.80 -61.47
N THR A 89 -13.37 68.94 -60.32
CA THR A 89 -14.13 70.13 -60.01
C THR A 89 -14.37 70.27 -58.53
N SER A 90 -13.83 71.41 -58.02
CA SER A 90 -14.50 72.43 -57.25
C SER A 90 -14.96 72.12 -55.82
N LYS A 91 -14.24 72.71 -54.95
CA LYS A 91 -14.53 73.32 -53.62
C LYS A 91 -16.00 73.49 -53.27
N ASP A 92 -16.29 73.09 -52.01
CA ASP A 92 -16.99 74.00 -51.10
C ASP A 92 -16.59 73.73 -49.62
N PRO A 93 -16.46 74.83 -48.87
CA PRO A 93 -15.95 74.76 -47.51
C PRO A 93 -17.10 74.83 -46.50
N PHE A 94 -16.83 74.42 -45.29
CA PHE A 94 -17.69 74.44 -44.12
C PHE A 94 -18.64 73.29 -43.89
N SER A 95 -18.08 72.25 -43.27
CA SER A 95 -18.72 71.62 -42.12
C SER A 95 -17.66 70.88 -41.32
N GLY A 96 -17.39 71.40 -40.15
CA GLY A 96 -16.52 70.74 -39.19
C GLY A 96 -17.15 69.50 -38.65
N ASP A 97 -16.53 68.35 -38.93
CA ASP A 97 -16.70 67.16 -38.16
C ASP A 97 -15.29 66.57 -37.88
N CYS A 98 -14.84 66.81 -36.66
CA CYS A 98 -13.71 66.10 -36.12
C CYS A 98 -14.04 64.61 -35.96
N SER A 99 -13.99 63.85 -37.02
CA SER A 99 -13.91 62.40 -36.93
C SER A 99 -12.44 62.06 -36.66
N CYS A 100 -12.09 61.79 -35.42
CA CYS A 100 -10.89 61.05 -35.09
C CYS A 100 -10.89 59.74 -35.82
N ARG A 101 -10.27 59.67 -37.00
CA ARG A 101 -9.90 58.41 -37.64
C ARG A 101 -8.82 57.78 -36.73
N GLN A 102 -9.26 57.02 -35.74
CA GLN A 102 -8.35 56.12 -35.05
C GLN A 102 -7.81 55.13 -36.10
N ASP A 103 -6.52 55.17 -36.38
CA ASP A 103 -5.87 54.19 -37.21
C ASP A 103 -6.19 52.81 -36.67
N GLY A 104 -6.69 51.91 -37.49
CA GLY A 104 -7.06 50.54 -37.07
C GLY A 104 -5.92 49.81 -36.35
N LEU A 105 -4.70 50.18 -36.66
CA LEU A 105 -3.51 49.67 -35.97
C LEU A 105 -3.44 50.13 -34.50
N THR A 106 -3.77 51.39 -34.23
CA THR A 106 -3.82 51.93 -32.84
C THR A 106 -4.90 51.26 -32.00
N VAL A 107 -6.05 50.93 -32.59
CA VAL A 107 -7.14 50.16 -31.93
C VAL A 107 -6.69 48.77 -31.62
N ILE A 108 -6.02 48.09 -32.53
CA ILE A 108 -5.50 46.73 -32.33
C ILE A 108 -4.40 46.73 -31.23
N ILE A 109 -3.46 47.67 -31.29
CA ILE A 109 -2.39 47.79 -30.27
C ILE A 109 -2.97 48.06 -28.89
N THR A 110 -3.92 49.00 -28.77
CA THR A 110 -4.56 49.30 -27.46
C THR A 110 -5.39 48.11 -26.95
N ALA A 111 -6.11 47.37 -27.82
CA ALA A 111 -6.82 46.16 -27.41
C ALA A 111 -5.88 45.05 -26.94
N CYS A 112 -4.76 44.83 -27.65
CA CYS A 112 -3.76 43.84 -27.23
C CYS A 112 -3.06 44.22 -25.91
N LEU A 113 -2.74 45.49 -25.71
CA LEU A 113 -2.13 45.97 -24.47
C LEU A 113 -3.11 45.91 -23.29
N THR A 114 -4.39 46.25 -23.47
CA THR A 114 -5.41 46.15 -22.41
C THR A 114 -5.67 44.68 -22.06
N PHE A 115 -5.71 43.76 -23.05
CA PHE A 115 -5.83 42.34 -22.81
C PHE A 115 -4.60 41.79 -22.05
N ALA A 116 -3.40 42.12 -22.51
CA ALA A 116 -2.16 41.70 -21.84
C ALA A 116 -2.05 42.19 -20.41
N THR A 117 -2.39 43.49 -20.16
CA THR A 117 -2.45 44.04 -18.80
C THR A 117 -3.53 43.38 -17.95
N GLY A 118 -4.70 43.13 -18.51
CA GLY A 118 -5.79 42.39 -17.83
C GLY A 118 -5.38 40.98 -17.40
N VAL A 119 -4.77 40.25 -18.31
CA VAL A 119 -4.24 38.88 -18.01
C VAL A 119 -3.13 38.95 -16.97
N THR A 120 -2.21 39.89 -17.07
CA THR A 120 -1.11 40.05 -16.10
C THR A 120 -1.65 40.38 -14.71
N VAL A 121 -2.62 41.32 -14.61
CA VAL A 121 -3.26 41.65 -13.34
C VAL A 121 -4.03 40.45 -12.77
N ALA A 122 -4.77 39.72 -13.61
CA ALA A 122 -5.47 38.53 -13.17
C ALA A 122 -4.51 37.43 -12.64
N LEU A 123 -3.36 37.21 -13.31
CA LEU A 123 -2.32 36.30 -12.85
C LEU A 123 -1.67 36.76 -11.54
N ILE A 124 -1.39 38.08 -11.41
CA ILE A 124 -0.86 38.65 -10.16
C ILE A 124 -1.88 38.48 -9.03
N MET A 125 -3.15 38.76 -9.28
CA MET A 125 -4.23 38.56 -8.30
C MET A 125 -4.34 37.10 -7.90
N GLN A 126 -4.23 36.16 -8.86
CA GLN A 126 -4.26 34.75 -8.58
C GLN A 126 -3.04 34.26 -7.78
N ILE A 127 -1.85 34.87 -7.98
CA ILE A 127 -0.64 34.56 -7.21
C ILE A 127 -0.73 35.11 -5.78
N TYR A 128 -1.27 36.34 -5.58
CA TYR A 128 -1.30 36.99 -4.28
C TYR A 128 -2.54 36.72 -3.44
N PHE A 129 -3.68 36.48 -4.06
CA PHE A 129 -4.98 36.28 -3.39
C PHE A 129 -5.62 34.93 -3.70
N GLY A 130 -5.04 34.12 -4.61
CA GLY A 130 -5.47 32.74 -4.84
C GLY A 130 -5.16 31.90 -3.61
N ASP A 131 -6.01 30.90 -3.34
CA ASP A 131 -5.74 29.92 -2.30
C ASP A 131 -4.35 29.31 -2.52
N PRO A 132 -3.52 29.23 -1.46
CA PRO A 132 -2.20 28.64 -1.57
C PRO A 132 -2.35 27.25 -2.17
N GLN A 133 -1.68 26.99 -3.29
CA GLN A 133 -1.62 25.67 -3.90
C GLN A 133 -0.94 24.72 -2.90
N LEU A 134 -1.75 24.00 -2.13
CA LEU A 134 -1.28 22.96 -1.21
C LEU A 134 -0.73 21.81 -2.05
N PHE A 135 0.57 21.79 -2.27
CA PHE A 135 1.25 20.66 -2.89
C PHE A 135 1.38 19.55 -1.85
N HIS A 136 0.57 18.52 -1.98
CA HIS A 136 0.69 17.33 -1.15
C HIS A 136 1.97 16.58 -1.54
N ARG A 137 3.00 16.69 -0.70
CA ARG A 137 4.34 16.17 -0.97
C ARG A 137 4.48 14.68 -0.69
N GLY A 138 3.57 14.08 0.05
CA GLY A 138 3.61 12.66 0.36
C GLY A 138 2.40 12.18 1.13
N ALA A 139 2.27 10.86 1.26
CA ALA A 139 1.26 10.23 2.09
C ALA A 139 1.83 8.97 2.75
N VAL A 140 1.39 8.71 3.97
CA VAL A 140 1.65 7.48 4.72
C VAL A 140 0.33 6.94 5.23
N VAL A 141 0.07 5.65 5.04
CA VAL A 141 -1.11 4.95 5.55
C VAL A 141 -0.66 3.68 6.27
N THR A 142 -1.16 3.47 7.48
CA THR A 142 -0.88 2.25 8.27
C THR A 142 -2.08 1.86 9.12
N ASP A 143 -2.06 0.64 9.66
CA ASP A 143 -3.10 0.12 10.56
C ASP A 143 -3.14 0.80 11.94
N ALA A 144 -2.15 1.63 12.28
CA ALA A 144 -2.11 2.32 13.55
C ALA A 144 -1.66 3.78 13.40
N ALA A 145 -2.44 4.72 13.93
CA ALA A 145 -2.16 6.17 13.83
C ALA A 145 -0.75 6.54 14.35
N ARG A 146 -0.26 5.85 15.38
CA ARG A 146 1.10 6.05 15.93
C ARG A 146 2.17 5.76 14.87
N CYS A 147 2.00 4.70 14.07
CA CYS A 147 2.95 4.30 13.04
C CYS A 147 2.85 5.17 11.79
N THR A 148 1.65 5.64 11.45
CA THR A 148 1.47 6.69 10.43
C THR A 148 2.23 7.97 10.81
N ALA A 149 2.12 8.41 12.08
CA ALA A 149 2.84 9.58 12.58
C ALA A 149 4.36 9.38 12.53
N LEU A 150 4.88 8.18 12.85
CA LEU A 150 6.31 7.87 12.72
C LEU A 150 6.77 7.95 11.25
N GLY A 151 6.04 7.33 10.33
CA GLY A 151 6.37 7.38 8.90
C GLY A 151 6.38 8.80 8.34
N THR A 152 5.41 9.64 8.73
CA THR A 152 5.38 11.06 8.34
C THR A 152 6.56 11.84 8.95
N HIS A 153 6.95 11.52 10.19
CA HIS A 153 8.11 12.12 10.83
C HIS A 153 9.41 11.78 10.08
N VAL A 154 9.58 10.52 9.65
CA VAL A 154 10.73 10.08 8.84
C VAL A 154 10.81 10.85 7.52
N LEU A 155 9.69 11.02 6.81
CA LEU A 155 9.64 11.83 5.58
C LEU A 155 9.95 13.30 5.85
N ALA A 156 9.46 13.87 6.96
CA ALA A 156 9.76 15.24 7.37
C ALA A 156 11.26 15.45 7.66
N ARG A 157 11.95 14.43 8.15
CA ARG A 157 13.42 14.40 8.34
C ARG A 157 14.19 14.14 7.05
N ARG A 158 13.54 14.18 5.89
CA ARG A 158 14.12 13.90 4.57
C ARG A 158 14.57 12.46 4.35
N GLY A 159 14.03 11.52 5.12
CA GLY A 159 14.11 10.09 4.81
C GLY A 159 13.48 9.76 3.47
N SER A 160 13.85 8.63 2.89
CA SER A 160 13.20 8.11 1.68
C SER A 160 11.81 7.56 1.99
N SER A 161 10.99 7.34 0.95
CA SER A 161 9.73 6.61 1.09
C SER A 161 9.94 5.21 1.66
N VAL A 162 11.07 4.58 1.34
CA VAL A 162 11.43 3.26 1.86
C VAL A 162 11.79 3.34 3.34
N ASP A 163 12.56 4.37 3.78
CA ASP A 163 12.85 4.59 5.21
C ASP A 163 11.55 4.75 6.01
N ALA A 164 10.62 5.55 5.50
CA ALA A 164 9.31 5.75 6.13
C ALA A 164 8.49 4.45 6.20
N ALA A 165 8.53 3.64 5.16
CA ALA A 165 7.85 2.35 5.12
C ALA A 165 8.46 1.36 6.12
N ILE A 166 9.80 1.29 6.23
CA ILE A 166 10.52 0.46 7.19
C ILE A 166 10.16 0.84 8.63
N ALA A 167 10.29 2.13 8.98
CA ALA A 167 9.95 2.60 10.32
C ALA A 167 8.49 2.33 10.68
N SER A 168 7.57 2.55 9.73
CA SER A 168 6.14 2.29 9.92
C SER A 168 5.84 0.80 10.08
N ALA A 169 6.48 -0.08 9.31
CA ALA A 169 6.26 -1.53 9.38
C ALA A 169 6.80 -2.12 10.70
N LEU A 170 8.00 -1.72 11.12
CA LEU A 170 8.56 -2.12 12.42
C LEU A 170 7.72 -1.57 13.59
N CYS A 171 7.23 -0.33 13.49
CA CYS A 171 6.31 0.24 14.46
C CYS A 171 4.99 -0.55 14.53
N ALA A 172 4.44 -0.97 13.39
CA ALA A 172 3.23 -1.79 13.35
C ALA A 172 3.42 -3.12 14.09
N GLY A 173 4.59 -3.75 13.96
CA GLY A 173 4.94 -4.95 14.74
C GLY A 173 5.04 -4.72 16.24
N ILE A 174 5.31 -3.49 16.71
CA ILE A 174 5.32 -3.13 18.13
C ILE A 174 3.90 -2.85 18.63
N VAL A 175 3.11 -2.06 17.88
CA VAL A 175 1.81 -1.55 18.30
C VAL A 175 0.69 -2.58 18.07
N ASN A 176 0.78 -3.35 17.00
CA ASN A 176 -0.18 -4.39 16.60
C ASN A 176 0.49 -5.78 16.53
N PRO A 177 1.03 -6.31 17.64
CA PRO A 177 1.74 -7.59 17.67
C PRO A 177 0.85 -8.79 17.31
N HIS A 178 -0.47 -8.62 17.24
CA HIS A 178 -1.38 -9.64 16.74
C HIS A 178 -1.30 -9.84 15.21
N ALA A 179 -0.81 -8.83 14.49
CA ALA A 179 -0.80 -8.84 13.03
C ALA A 179 0.60 -8.92 12.42
N SER A 180 1.64 -8.38 13.09
CA SER A 180 3.01 -8.32 12.58
C SER A 180 4.03 -8.28 13.72
N GLY A 181 5.32 -8.46 13.42
CA GLY A 181 6.38 -8.39 14.42
C GLY A 181 7.77 -8.71 13.86
N LEU A 182 8.80 -8.51 14.71
CA LEU A 182 10.20 -8.78 14.34
C LEU A 182 10.45 -10.26 14.05
N GLY A 183 9.69 -11.16 14.70
CA GLY A 183 9.77 -12.61 14.50
C GLY A 183 8.88 -13.13 13.35
N GLY A 184 8.40 -12.25 12.50
CA GLY A 184 7.60 -12.57 11.29
C GLY A 184 8.34 -12.30 10.01
N GLY A 185 7.56 -12.16 8.93
CA GLY A 185 8.05 -11.82 7.60
C GLY A 185 7.01 -11.06 6.78
N GLY A 186 7.22 -11.02 5.47
CA GLY A 186 6.33 -10.27 4.60
C GLY A 186 6.88 -10.04 3.20
N VAL A 187 6.32 -9.06 2.52
CA VAL A 187 6.74 -8.64 1.19
C VAL A 187 6.58 -7.14 1.02
N MET A 188 7.54 -6.52 0.34
CA MET A 188 7.54 -5.11 -0.01
C MET A 188 7.58 -4.96 -1.53
N LEU A 189 6.67 -4.17 -2.08
CA LEU A 189 6.67 -3.74 -3.48
C LEU A 189 7.08 -2.28 -3.55
N VAL A 190 8.12 -1.99 -4.31
CA VAL A 190 8.69 -0.65 -4.50
C VAL A 190 8.60 -0.27 -5.98
N HIS A 191 8.10 0.91 -6.29
CA HIS A 191 8.07 1.48 -7.63
C HIS A 191 8.75 2.85 -7.66
N ASP A 192 9.78 3.00 -8.50
CA ASP A 192 10.45 4.27 -8.81
C ASP A 192 9.78 4.87 -10.05
N ILE A 193 9.00 5.93 -9.86
CA ILE A 193 8.27 6.61 -10.94
C ILE A 193 9.26 7.19 -11.97
N ARG A 194 10.41 7.75 -11.52
CA ARG A 194 11.38 8.41 -12.40
C ARG A 194 12.09 7.43 -13.33
N LYS A 195 12.49 6.27 -12.78
CA LYS A 195 13.16 5.22 -13.53
C LYS A 195 12.20 4.26 -14.20
N ASN A 196 10.91 4.35 -13.84
CA ASN A 196 9.86 3.42 -14.28
C ASN A 196 10.24 1.95 -14.03
N ARG A 197 10.76 1.67 -12.84
CA ARG A 197 11.18 0.33 -12.41
C ARG A 197 10.51 -0.05 -11.11
N SER A 198 10.21 -1.33 -10.99
CA SER A 198 9.60 -1.90 -9.80
C SER A 198 10.40 -3.08 -9.29
N TRP A 199 10.42 -3.26 -7.98
CA TRP A 199 11.07 -4.37 -7.29
C TRP A 199 10.14 -4.95 -6.24
N VAL A 200 10.15 -6.26 -6.13
CA VAL A 200 9.59 -7.01 -5.00
C VAL A 200 10.75 -7.43 -4.11
N ILE A 201 10.67 -7.09 -2.85
CA ILE A 201 11.59 -7.54 -1.80
C ILE A 201 10.79 -8.54 -0.98
N ASP A 202 11.05 -9.83 -1.19
CA ASP A 202 10.36 -10.93 -0.51
C ASP A 202 11.21 -11.36 0.69
N PHE A 203 10.67 -11.12 1.87
CA PHE A 203 11.21 -11.54 3.15
C PHE A 203 10.26 -12.47 3.90
N ARG A 204 9.56 -13.31 3.14
CA ARG A 204 8.73 -14.38 3.66
C ARG A 204 9.58 -15.36 4.46
N GLU A 205 9.03 -15.93 5.51
CA GLU A 205 9.67 -16.95 6.32
C GLU A 205 9.94 -18.21 5.50
N VAL A 206 10.95 -18.96 5.89
CA VAL A 206 11.26 -20.25 5.29
C VAL A 206 11.11 -21.39 6.30
N ALA A 207 10.82 -22.58 5.78
CA ALA A 207 10.74 -23.78 6.59
C ALA A 207 12.11 -24.19 7.15
N PRO A 208 12.22 -24.56 8.44
CA PRO A 208 13.46 -25.05 9.05
C PRO A 208 14.00 -26.30 8.37
N LEU A 209 15.32 -26.50 8.46
CA LEU A 209 15.99 -27.73 7.97
C LEU A 209 15.44 -29.00 8.62
N GLY A 210 15.10 -28.94 9.90
CA GLY A 210 14.57 -30.04 10.69
C GLY A 210 13.05 -30.26 10.58
N ILE A 211 12.35 -29.60 9.64
CA ILE A 211 10.88 -29.71 9.52
C ILE A 211 10.45 -31.16 9.23
N PRO A 212 9.44 -31.72 9.94
CA PRO A 212 8.91 -33.04 9.61
C PRO A 212 8.27 -33.01 8.21
N LEU A 213 8.66 -33.95 7.35
CA LEU A 213 8.12 -34.06 5.99
C LEU A 213 6.74 -34.71 5.94
N GLU A 214 6.36 -35.42 6.98
CA GLU A 214 5.08 -36.14 7.11
C GLU A 214 4.44 -35.82 8.45
N GLY A 215 3.17 -35.56 8.47
CA GLY A 215 2.39 -35.37 9.70
C GLY A 215 1.14 -34.53 9.47
N ASP A 216 0.21 -34.62 10.40
CA ASP A 216 -0.94 -33.70 10.48
C ASP A 216 -0.65 -32.70 11.60
N LEU A 217 -0.35 -31.46 11.23
CA LEU A 217 -0.10 -30.39 12.22
C LEU A 217 -1.41 -29.82 12.82
N GLN A 218 -2.57 -30.42 12.52
CA GLN A 218 -3.85 -29.80 12.90
C GLN A 218 -4.34 -30.14 14.31
N GLN A 219 -3.94 -31.23 14.94
CA GLN A 219 -4.64 -31.71 16.16
C GLN A 219 -3.84 -31.75 17.47
N ASP A 220 -2.52 -31.71 17.49
CA ASP A 220 -1.73 -31.62 18.75
C ASP A 220 -0.35 -30.98 18.49
N THR A 221 -0.30 -30.01 17.60
CA THR A 221 0.97 -29.47 17.14
C THR A 221 1.62 -28.64 18.23
N LYS A 222 2.84 -29.01 18.59
CA LYS A 222 3.68 -28.22 19.49
C LYS A 222 3.92 -26.84 18.87
N PRO A 223 3.71 -25.73 19.63
CA PRO A 223 3.83 -24.36 19.10
C PRO A 223 5.14 -24.08 18.37
N GLY A 224 6.26 -24.66 18.86
CA GLY A 224 7.58 -24.48 18.26
C GLY A 224 7.70 -25.05 16.83
N LEU A 225 6.92 -26.09 16.45
CA LEU A 225 6.90 -26.63 15.10
C LEU A 225 6.21 -25.70 14.07
N LEU A 226 5.46 -24.69 14.56
CA LEU A 226 4.78 -23.72 13.70
C LEU A 226 5.70 -22.60 13.22
N VAL A 227 6.89 -22.45 13.84
CA VAL A 227 7.77 -21.31 13.63
C VAL A 227 8.65 -21.54 12.40
N GLY A 228 8.51 -20.66 11.40
CA GLY A 228 9.46 -20.51 10.30
C GLY A 228 10.56 -19.52 10.64
N VAL A 229 11.67 -19.57 9.89
CA VAL A 229 12.80 -18.63 10.06
C VAL A 229 12.32 -17.21 9.79
N PRO A 230 12.45 -16.26 10.75
CA PRO A 230 11.96 -14.91 10.59
C PRO A 230 12.71 -14.13 9.51
N GLY A 231 11.96 -13.41 8.65
CA GLY A 231 12.53 -12.62 7.55
C GLY A 231 12.49 -11.11 7.74
N MET A 232 11.67 -10.60 8.66
CA MET A 232 11.35 -9.18 8.78
C MET A 232 12.57 -8.26 8.83
N ILE A 233 13.52 -8.56 9.70
CA ILE A 233 14.69 -7.68 9.94
C ILE A 233 15.62 -7.66 8.72
N LEU A 234 15.89 -8.82 8.11
CA LEU A 234 16.76 -8.87 6.93
C LEU A 234 16.09 -8.22 5.72
N GLY A 235 14.77 -8.39 5.58
CA GLY A 235 13.99 -7.75 4.51
C GLY A 235 14.00 -6.23 4.61
N MET A 236 13.78 -5.69 5.81
CA MET A 236 13.84 -4.24 6.04
C MET A 236 15.25 -3.69 5.80
N HIS A 237 16.28 -4.43 6.21
CA HIS A 237 17.68 -4.05 5.96
C HIS A 237 18.03 -4.08 4.47
N GLN A 238 17.59 -5.11 3.74
CA GLN A 238 17.79 -5.20 2.28
C GLN A 238 17.11 -4.04 1.55
N ALA A 239 15.88 -3.69 1.93
CA ALA A 239 15.16 -2.54 1.40
C ALA A 239 15.90 -1.22 1.68
N HIS A 240 16.42 -1.08 2.89
CA HIS A 240 17.23 0.07 3.30
C HIS A 240 18.53 0.18 2.51
N GLN A 241 19.25 -0.92 2.31
CA GLN A 241 20.48 -0.92 1.49
C GLN A 241 20.23 -0.48 0.03
N LEU A 242 19.07 -0.85 -0.54
CA LEU A 242 18.72 -0.51 -1.92
C LEU A 242 18.25 0.94 -2.08
N HIS A 243 17.49 1.45 -1.12
CA HIS A 243 16.72 2.70 -1.30
C HIS A 243 16.70 3.62 -0.07
N GLY A 244 17.38 3.27 1.02
CA GLY A 244 17.45 4.07 2.25
C GLY A 244 18.25 5.36 2.06
N ARG A 245 17.96 6.36 2.88
CA ARG A 245 18.67 7.64 2.96
C ARG A 245 19.13 8.00 4.36
N LEU A 246 18.29 7.73 5.38
CA LEU A 246 18.69 7.93 6.76
C LEU A 246 19.63 6.81 7.20
N PRO A 247 20.56 7.07 8.13
CA PRO A 247 21.35 6.01 8.73
C PRO A 247 20.46 4.92 9.34
N TRP A 248 20.82 3.66 9.15
CA TRP A 248 20.07 2.52 9.72
C TRP A 248 19.86 2.64 11.23
N SER A 249 20.90 3.03 11.97
CA SER A 249 20.84 3.22 13.42
C SER A 249 19.86 4.32 13.84
N GLU A 250 19.79 5.41 13.08
CA GLU A 250 18.83 6.48 13.33
C GLU A 250 17.38 6.00 13.11
N LEU A 251 17.16 5.27 12.02
CA LEU A 251 15.85 4.74 11.67
C LEU A 251 15.33 3.77 12.74
N LEU A 252 16.18 2.85 13.21
CA LEU A 252 15.84 1.94 14.28
C LEU A 252 15.69 2.65 15.63
N GLY A 253 16.48 3.68 15.89
CA GLY A 253 16.35 4.52 17.09
C GLY A 253 14.98 5.20 17.17
N LEU A 254 14.51 5.81 16.08
CA LEU A 254 13.18 6.40 16.00
C LEU A 254 12.06 5.38 16.26
N THR A 255 12.25 4.15 15.79
CA THR A 255 11.29 3.06 16.02
C THR A 255 11.37 2.55 17.47
N ALA A 256 12.57 2.44 18.02
CA ALA A 256 12.80 2.07 19.42
C ALA A 256 12.13 3.04 20.39
N ASP A 257 12.12 4.33 20.06
CA ASP A 257 11.46 5.37 20.86
C ASP A 257 9.94 5.12 21.00
N VAL A 258 9.29 4.53 20.01
CA VAL A 258 7.88 4.15 20.12
C VAL A 258 7.68 3.07 21.18
N ALA A 259 8.53 2.05 21.19
CA ALA A 259 8.49 0.97 22.16
C ALA A 259 8.85 1.46 23.58
N GLN A 260 9.91 2.29 23.71
CA GLN A 260 10.42 2.82 24.97
C GLN A 260 9.44 3.81 25.62
N ASN A 261 8.93 4.77 24.83
CA ASN A 261 8.03 5.81 25.33
C ASN A 261 6.61 5.30 25.52
N GLY A 262 6.24 4.21 24.83
CA GLY A 262 4.95 3.55 24.94
C GLY A 262 3.88 4.06 23.99
N PHE A 263 2.78 3.32 24.01
CA PHE A 263 1.60 3.55 23.14
C PHE A 263 0.34 3.03 23.83
N ASN A 264 -0.81 3.45 23.34
CA ASN A 264 -2.09 2.93 23.81
C ASN A 264 -2.46 1.68 23.01
N VAL A 265 -2.98 0.68 23.69
CA VAL A 265 -3.54 -0.54 23.06
C VAL A 265 -4.63 -0.16 22.08
N THR A 266 -4.52 -0.65 20.86
CA THR A 266 -5.47 -0.44 19.76
C THR A 266 -6.75 -1.25 19.99
N HIS A 267 -7.85 -0.87 19.34
CA HIS A 267 -9.09 -1.66 19.37
C HIS A 267 -8.89 -3.03 18.72
N ASP A 268 -8.12 -3.07 17.61
CA ASP A 268 -7.84 -4.30 16.89
C ASP A 268 -7.00 -5.26 17.74
N LEU A 269 -5.97 -4.76 18.46
CA LEU A 269 -5.17 -5.56 19.40
C LEU A 269 -6.03 -6.09 20.54
N ALA A 270 -6.84 -5.23 21.18
CA ALA A 270 -7.70 -5.65 22.29
C ALA A 270 -8.76 -6.68 21.84
N LYS A 271 -9.33 -6.49 20.64
CA LYS A 271 -10.25 -7.46 20.04
C LYS A 271 -9.56 -8.80 19.81
N ALA A 272 -8.38 -8.82 19.20
CA ALA A 272 -7.60 -10.03 18.97
C ALA A 272 -7.29 -10.77 20.30
N LEU A 273 -6.95 -10.02 21.37
CA LEU A 273 -6.73 -10.60 22.70
C LEU A 273 -8.01 -11.20 23.30
N SER A 274 -9.17 -10.54 23.09
CA SER A 274 -10.46 -11.04 23.61
C SER A 274 -10.96 -12.29 22.86
N GLU A 275 -10.55 -12.48 21.62
CA GLU A 275 -10.90 -13.62 20.78
C GLU A 275 -9.96 -14.81 20.94
N LEU A 276 -8.88 -14.66 21.72
CA LEU A 276 -7.95 -15.74 22.04
C LEU A 276 -8.68 -16.85 22.82
N LYS A 277 -9.08 -17.89 22.10
CA LYS A 277 -9.56 -19.14 22.67
C LYS A 277 -8.43 -20.16 22.51
N GLU A 278 -7.87 -20.65 23.60
CA GLU A 278 -6.97 -21.81 23.62
C GLU A 278 -5.61 -21.63 22.90
N LEU A 279 -5.05 -20.41 22.88
CA LEU A 279 -3.66 -20.26 22.44
C LEU A 279 -2.74 -20.88 23.51
N ASN A 280 -2.02 -21.96 23.18
CA ASN A 280 -0.96 -22.50 24.01
C ASN A 280 0.25 -21.54 23.96
N SER A 281 0.21 -20.50 24.80
CA SER A 281 1.14 -19.38 24.80
C SER A 281 2.22 -19.53 25.87
N SER A 282 3.40 -18.96 25.61
CA SER A 282 4.50 -18.91 26.59
C SER A 282 4.12 -18.07 27.82
N GLU A 283 4.80 -18.31 28.95
CA GLU A 283 4.61 -17.51 30.17
C GLU A 283 4.83 -16.02 29.90
N ARG A 284 5.86 -15.70 29.11
CA ARG A 284 6.16 -14.32 28.72
C ARG A 284 5.04 -13.65 27.93
N PHE A 285 4.34 -14.40 27.07
CA PHE A 285 3.15 -13.91 26.38
C PHE A 285 2.05 -13.53 27.37
N GLN A 286 1.79 -14.39 28.35
CA GLN A 286 0.74 -14.15 29.36
C GLN A 286 1.10 -12.91 30.21
N GLU A 287 2.34 -12.76 30.65
CA GLU A 287 2.80 -11.57 31.38
C GLU A 287 2.55 -10.27 30.60
N LEU A 288 2.85 -10.26 29.29
CA LEU A 288 2.79 -9.06 28.45
C LEU A 288 1.36 -8.68 28.03
N PHE A 289 0.54 -9.67 27.68
CA PHE A 289 -0.74 -9.42 27.01
C PHE A 289 -1.97 -9.80 27.84
N LEU A 290 -1.79 -10.64 28.86
CA LEU A 290 -2.85 -11.12 29.74
C LEU A 290 -2.53 -10.90 31.23
N PRO A 291 -2.16 -9.67 31.66
CA PRO A 291 -1.77 -9.40 33.03
C PRO A 291 -2.90 -9.83 33.99
N ALA A 292 -2.53 -10.61 35.01
CA ALA A 292 -3.49 -11.24 35.93
C ALA A 292 -4.57 -12.12 35.24
N GLY A 293 -4.24 -12.71 34.10
CA GLY A 293 -5.15 -13.55 33.30
C GLY A 293 -6.27 -12.81 32.56
N GLN A 294 -6.18 -11.49 32.44
CA GLN A 294 -7.16 -10.67 31.73
C GLN A 294 -6.55 -9.98 30.50
N PRO A 295 -7.26 -9.95 29.35
CA PRO A 295 -6.76 -9.28 28.17
C PRO A 295 -6.65 -7.76 28.38
N LEU A 296 -5.64 -7.16 27.75
CA LEU A 296 -5.47 -5.71 27.75
C LEU A 296 -6.67 -5.04 27.04
N LEU A 297 -7.20 -3.98 27.66
CA LEU A 297 -8.32 -3.22 27.12
C LEU A 297 -7.86 -2.12 26.15
N PRO A 298 -8.73 -1.68 25.22
CA PRO A 298 -8.42 -0.55 24.34
C PRO A 298 -8.06 0.70 25.14
N GLY A 299 -7.01 1.42 24.71
CA GLY A 299 -6.56 2.63 25.38
C GLY A 299 -5.64 2.39 26.59
N THR A 300 -5.45 1.15 27.05
CA THR A 300 -4.45 0.83 28.07
C THR A 300 -3.06 1.26 27.60
N PHE A 301 -2.33 2.00 28.44
CA PHE A 301 -0.97 2.44 28.10
C PHE A 301 0.03 1.33 28.38
N VAL A 302 0.83 0.99 27.35
CA VAL A 302 1.83 -0.09 27.37
C VAL A 302 3.18 0.42 26.91
N ARG A 303 4.24 -0.11 27.50
CA ARG A 303 5.65 0.08 27.07
C ARG A 303 6.27 -1.26 26.75
N ARG A 304 7.18 -1.25 25.78
CA ARG A 304 7.93 -2.42 25.35
C ARG A 304 9.45 -2.13 25.39
N PRO A 305 10.01 -1.89 26.58
CA PRO A 305 11.44 -1.59 26.72
C PRO A 305 12.33 -2.75 26.25
N ASP A 306 11.83 -3.98 26.31
CA ASP A 306 12.42 -5.19 25.75
C ASP A 306 12.66 -5.05 24.23
N LEU A 307 11.63 -4.77 23.45
CA LEU A 307 11.76 -4.53 22.00
C LEU A 307 12.55 -3.26 21.67
N ALA A 308 12.47 -2.22 22.51
CA ALA A 308 13.30 -1.03 22.33
C ALA A 308 14.79 -1.38 22.40
N ALA A 309 15.21 -2.21 23.38
CA ALA A 309 16.57 -2.69 23.49
C ALA A 309 17.01 -3.52 22.28
N VAL A 310 16.15 -4.41 21.77
CA VAL A 310 16.42 -5.19 20.54
C VAL A 310 16.65 -4.26 19.35
N LEU A 311 15.80 -3.25 19.14
CA LEU A 311 15.95 -2.32 18.02
C LEU A 311 17.22 -1.46 18.15
N GLN A 312 17.57 -1.02 19.35
CA GLN A 312 18.82 -0.30 19.62
C GLN A 312 20.04 -1.17 19.34
N LEU A 313 20.01 -2.45 19.76
CA LEU A 313 21.07 -3.42 19.47
C LEU A 313 21.24 -3.61 17.95
N LEU A 314 20.15 -3.82 17.21
CA LEU A 314 20.16 -3.95 15.75
C LEU A 314 20.64 -2.68 15.05
N GLY A 315 20.40 -1.52 15.63
CA GLY A 315 20.90 -0.23 15.14
C GLY A 315 22.41 -0.07 15.34
N ALA A 316 22.96 -0.61 16.44
CA ALA A 316 24.36 -0.50 16.81
C ALA A 316 25.23 -1.59 16.17
N GLU A 317 24.80 -2.86 16.22
CA GLU A 317 25.57 -4.03 15.78
C GLU A 317 25.17 -4.56 14.41
N GLY A 318 24.07 -4.05 13.85
CA GLY A 318 23.53 -4.49 12.57
C GLY A 318 22.72 -5.78 12.67
N VAL A 319 22.30 -6.31 11.50
CA VAL A 319 21.41 -7.47 11.41
C VAL A 319 22.05 -8.78 11.86
N ALA A 320 23.38 -8.86 11.93
CA ALA A 320 24.09 -10.05 12.41
C ALA A 320 23.68 -10.41 13.84
N ALA A 321 23.37 -9.42 14.70
CA ALA A 321 22.87 -9.66 16.05
C ALA A 321 21.57 -10.48 16.09
N PHE A 322 20.75 -10.43 15.01
CA PHE A 322 19.50 -11.17 14.88
C PHE A 322 19.67 -12.54 14.25
N TYR A 323 20.63 -12.71 13.30
CA TYR A 323 20.76 -13.94 12.50
C TYR A 323 21.96 -14.82 12.87
N SER A 324 22.89 -14.33 13.69
CA SER A 324 24.07 -15.09 14.16
C SER A 324 24.55 -14.70 15.57
N GLY A 325 23.74 -13.92 16.30
CA GLY A 325 24.07 -13.42 17.63
C GLY A 325 23.24 -14.05 18.75
N ASN A 326 23.23 -13.35 19.89
CA ASN A 326 22.51 -13.79 21.09
C ASN A 326 21.01 -13.92 20.87
N LEU A 327 20.39 -13.03 20.04
CA LEU A 327 18.97 -13.10 19.73
C LEU A 327 18.60 -14.38 18.97
N THR A 328 19.51 -14.87 18.11
CA THR A 328 19.34 -16.16 17.41
C THR A 328 19.28 -17.31 18.40
N GLN A 329 20.24 -17.38 19.33
CA GLN A 329 20.30 -18.43 20.34
C GLN A 329 19.08 -18.42 21.26
N GLU A 330 18.62 -17.23 21.62
CA GLU A 330 17.40 -17.05 22.41
C GLU A 330 16.16 -17.58 21.69
N MET A 331 15.97 -17.22 20.39
CA MET A 331 14.86 -17.73 19.58
C MET A 331 14.92 -19.26 19.45
N ILE A 332 16.08 -19.83 19.17
CA ILE A 332 16.28 -21.29 19.06
C ILE A 332 15.93 -21.97 20.38
N SER A 333 16.43 -21.46 21.52
CA SER A 333 16.14 -22.01 22.84
C SER A 333 14.64 -22.03 23.15
N GLU A 334 13.94 -20.90 22.87
CA GLU A 334 12.51 -20.82 23.09
C GLU A 334 11.72 -21.74 22.17
N VAL A 335 12.08 -21.83 20.89
CA VAL A 335 11.46 -22.74 19.95
C VAL A 335 11.64 -24.21 20.37
N HIS A 336 12.84 -24.60 20.82
CA HIS A 336 13.11 -25.97 21.29
C HIS A 336 12.35 -26.30 22.58
N SER A 337 12.25 -25.35 23.53
CA SER A 337 11.48 -25.56 24.77
C SER A 337 9.98 -25.81 24.49
N HIS A 338 9.49 -25.31 23.35
CA HIS A 338 8.13 -25.52 22.86
C HIS A 338 8.03 -26.62 21.80
N GLY A 339 9.08 -27.46 21.66
CA GLY A 339 9.12 -28.65 20.83
C GLY A 339 9.30 -28.42 19.34
N GLY A 340 9.88 -27.28 18.95
CA GLY A 340 10.26 -26.97 17.57
C GLY A 340 11.66 -27.43 17.20
N VAL A 341 12.10 -27.09 15.98
CA VAL A 341 13.27 -27.71 15.32
C VAL A 341 14.26 -26.70 14.71
N LEU A 342 14.08 -25.39 14.96
CA LEU A 342 14.98 -24.35 14.45
C LEU A 342 16.42 -24.57 14.95
N VAL A 343 17.38 -24.37 14.06
CA VAL A 343 18.82 -24.43 14.38
C VAL A 343 19.55 -23.20 13.85
N GLU A 344 20.77 -22.94 14.29
CA GLU A 344 21.56 -21.78 13.90
C GLU A 344 21.81 -21.73 12.37
N GLU A 345 21.94 -22.90 11.75
CA GLU A 345 22.12 -23.02 10.29
C GLU A 345 20.90 -22.49 9.51
N ASP A 346 19.68 -22.62 10.03
CA ASP A 346 18.48 -22.05 9.43
C ASP A 346 18.57 -20.53 9.29
N PHE A 347 19.05 -19.84 10.32
CA PHE A 347 19.21 -18.39 10.33
C PHE A 347 20.37 -17.94 9.44
N SER A 348 21.51 -18.64 9.46
CA SER A 348 22.67 -18.29 8.65
C SER A 348 22.44 -18.50 7.15
N ASN A 349 21.59 -19.46 6.76
CA ASN A 349 21.21 -19.76 5.37
C ASN A 349 20.06 -18.89 4.87
N TYR A 350 19.34 -18.18 5.75
CA TYR A 350 18.22 -17.36 5.35
C TYR A 350 18.65 -16.20 4.44
N SER A 351 17.92 -15.98 3.37
CA SER A 351 18.16 -14.89 2.43
C SER A 351 16.86 -14.22 1.98
N VAL A 352 16.95 -12.94 1.66
CA VAL A 352 15.85 -12.16 1.08
C VAL A 352 15.94 -12.23 -0.43
N THR A 353 14.81 -12.43 -1.11
CA THR A 353 14.75 -12.41 -2.57
C THR A 353 14.37 -11.02 -3.07
N VAL A 354 15.10 -10.53 -4.09
CA VAL A 354 14.78 -9.26 -4.78
C VAL A 354 14.54 -9.58 -6.24
N GLU A 355 13.32 -9.36 -6.70
CA GLU A 355 12.87 -9.78 -8.03
C GLU A 355 11.91 -8.78 -8.67
N GLU A 356 11.56 -8.99 -9.93
CA GLU A 356 10.59 -8.15 -10.63
C GLU A 356 9.16 -8.59 -10.28
N PRO A 357 8.21 -7.64 -10.12
CA PRO A 357 6.81 -7.98 -9.91
C PRO A 357 6.18 -8.58 -11.17
N VAL A 358 5.19 -9.45 -10.97
CA VAL A 358 4.29 -9.84 -12.05
C VAL A 358 3.28 -8.71 -12.32
N HIS A 359 2.85 -8.59 -13.59
CA HIS A 359 1.96 -7.50 -13.97
C HIS A 359 1.01 -7.85 -15.11
N THR A 360 -0.06 -7.08 -15.23
CA THR A 360 -0.96 -7.08 -16.39
C THR A 360 -1.40 -5.66 -16.73
N THR A 361 -1.83 -5.47 -17.97
CA THR A 361 -2.55 -4.25 -18.36
C THR A 361 -4.05 -4.47 -18.12
N TYR A 362 -4.67 -3.61 -17.30
CA TYR A 362 -6.09 -3.62 -17.02
C TYR A 362 -6.67 -2.21 -17.21
N ARG A 363 -7.64 -2.06 -18.13
CA ARG A 363 -8.31 -0.78 -18.42
C ARG A 363 -7.35 0.39 -18.64
N GLY A 364 -6.27 0.17 -19.39
CA GLY A 364 -5.27 1.20 -19.71
C GLY A 364 -4.29 1.52 -18.57
N HIS A 365 -4.20 0.67 -17.56
CA HIS A 365 -3.26 0.77 -16.44
C HIS A 365 -2.46 -0.51 -16.30
N LEU A 366 -1.19 -0.40 -15.90
CA LEU A 366 -0.38 -1.53 -15.48
C LEU A 366 -0.59 -1.76 -13.99
N VAL A 367 -0.93 -3.00 -13.63
CA VAL A 367 -1.13 -3.45 -12.25
C VAL A 367 0.01 -4.39 -11.90
N PHE A 368 0.79 -4.04 -10.87
CA PHE A 368 1.93 -4.78 -10.36
C PHE A 368 1.59 -5.42 -9.03
N THR A 369 2.05 -6.66 -8.82
CA THR A 369 1.86 -7.43 -7.59
C THR A 369 2.97 -8.48 -7.45
N PRO A 370 3.27 -9.02 -6.25
CA PRO A 370 4.35 -9.98 -6.07
C PRO A 370 4.14 -11.28 -6.86
N PRO A 371 5.23 -11.91 -7.35
CA PRO A 371 5.21 -13.24 -7.97
C PRO A 371 5.00 -14.36 -6.93
N PRO A 372 4.96 -15.65 -7.33
CA PRO A 372 4.96 -16.76 -6.38
C PRO A 372 6.16 -16.69 -5.41
N PRO A 373 5.98 -17.10 -4.15
CA PRO A 373 4.88 -17.88 -3.58
C PRO A 373 3.63 -17.05 -3.24
N HIS A 374 3.62 -15.76 -3.55
CA HIS A 374 2.46 -14.89 -3.33
C HIS A 374 1.39 -15.10 -4.40
N ALA A 375 0.13 -14.88 -4.03
CA ALA A 375 -1.02 -15.06 -4.91
C ALA A 375 -1.23 -13.93 -5.94
N GLY A 376 -0.17 -13.17 -6.26
CA GLY A 376 -0.20 -12.12 -7.28
C GLY A 376 -0.67 -12.60 -8.66
N PRO A 377 -0.17 -13.72 -9.19
CA PRO A 377 -0.66 -14.27 -10.46
C PRO A 377 -2.17 -14.53 -10.47
N ALA A 378 -2.73 -14.99 -9.36
CA ALA A 378 -4.17 -15.22 -9.23
C ALA A 378 -4.98 -13.92 -9.22
N LEU A 379 -4.46 -12.85 -8.58
CA LEU A 379 -5.05 -11.51 -8.66
C LEU A 379 -5.06 -11.00 -10.11
N ILE A 380 -3.97 -11.19 -10.85
CA ILE A 380 -3.87 -10.84 -12.27
C ILE A 380 -4.87 -11.64 -13.10
N SER A 381 -4.98 -12.95 -12.87
CA SER A 381 -5.96 -13.81 -13.54
C SER A 381 -7.38 -13.28 -13.33
N ALA A 382 -7.75 -12.90 -12.10
CA ALA A 382 -9.06 -12.31 -11.81
C ALA A 382 -9.33 -11.05 -12.63
N LEU A 383 -8.36 -10.13 -12.71
CA LEU A 383 -8.48 -8.90 -13.50
C LEU A 383 -8.60 -9.21 -15.00
N ASN A 384 -7.80 -10.14 -15.53
CA ASN A 384 -7.83 -10.54 -16.94
C ASN A 384 -9.18 -11.19 -17.31
N ILE A 385 -9.76 -12.02 -16.43
CA ILE A 385 -11.09 -12.61 -16.63
C ILE A 385 -12.17 -11.52 -16.66
N LEU A 386 -12.14 -10.60 -15.66
CA LEU A 386 -13.11 -9.51 -15.55
C LEU A 386 -13.01 -8.52 -16.71
N GLU A 387 -11.82 -8.28 -17.26
CA GLU A 387 -11.65 -7.39 -18.41
C GLU A 387 -12.37 -7.89 -19.67
N GLY A 388 -12.50 -9.20 -19.81
CA GLY A 388 -13.19 -9.83 -20.94
C GLY A 388 -14.70 -9.71 -20.88
N PHE A 389 -15.31 -9.37 -19.74
CA PHE A 389 -16.73 -9.05 -19.67
C PHE A 389 -16.97 -7.60 -20.12
N ASN A 390 -18.09 -7.37 -20.80
CA ASN A 390 -18.50 -6.02 -21.20
C ASN A 390 -19.13 -5.27 -20.01
N ILE A 391 -18.28 -4.96 -19.01
CA ILE A 391 -18.69 -4.27 -17.80
C ILE A 391 -18.81 -2.77 -18.13
N THR A 392 -20.04 -2.25 -18.11
CA THR A 392 -20.35 -0.84 -18.34
C THR A 392 -21.08 -0.27 -17.12
N ARG A 393 -21.03 1.06 -16.94
CA ARG A 393 -21.78 1.76 -15.88
C ARG A 393 -23.30 1.61 -16.00
N GLN A 394 -23.79 1.34 -17.19
CA GLN A 394 -25.22 1.17 -17.49
C GLN A 394 -25.66 -0.30 -17.47
N GLY A 395 -24.71 -1.23 -17.32
CA GLY A 395 -24.99 -2.66 -17.22
C GLY A 395 -25.68 -3.04 -15.91
N SER A 396 -26.28 -4.24 -15.89
CA SER A 396 -26.90 -4.77 -14.67
C SER A 396 -25.85 -4.95 -13.57
N ARG A 397 -26.03 -4.26 -12.44
CA ARG A 397 -25.19 -4.39 -11.25
C ARG A 397 -25.16 -5.83 -10.75
N GLY A 398 -26.30 -6.50 -10.74
CA GLY A 398 -26.40 -7.87 -10.29
C GLY A 398 -25.59 -8.85 -11.15
N ASN A 399 -25.61 -8.70 -12.48
CA ASN A 399 -24.78 -9.53 -13.37
C ASN A 399 -23.30 -9.31 -13.09
N PHE A 400 -22.88 -8.06 -12.92
CA PHE A 400 -21.50 -7.75 -12.54
C PHE A 400 -21.09 -8.42 -11.22
N LEU A 401 -21.93 -8.38 -10.19
CA LEU A 401 -21.65 -9.01 -8.90
C LEU A 401 -21.52 -10.53 -9.04
N HIS A 402 -22.40 -11.16 -9.83
CA HIS A 402 -22.30 -12.59 -10.10
C HIS A 402 -21.00 -12.95 -10.84
N TRP A 403 -20.62 -12.22 -11.89
CA TRP A 403 -19.36 -12.42 -12.58
C TRP A 403 -18.14 -12.20 -11.66
N MET A 404 -18.22 -11.22 -10.76
CA MET A 404 -17.20 -10.97 -9.76
C MET A 404 -17.04 -12.19 -8.84
N VAL A 405 -18.14 -12.73 -8.28
CA VAL A 405 -18.09 -13.89 -7.40
C VAL A 405 -17.50 -15.10 -8.11
N GLU A 406 -17.98 -15.42 -9.31
CA GLU A 406 -17.50 -16.59 -10.07
C GLU A 406 -16.03 -16.42 -10.47
N THR A 407 -15.61 -15.23 -10.87
CA THR A 407 -14.21 -14.92 -11.16
C THR A 407 -13.32 -15.10 -9.92
N LEU A 408 -13.76 -14.63 -8.75
CA LEU A 408 -13.02 -14.78 -7.51
C LEU A 408 -12.92 -16.25 -7.08
N LYS A 409 -13.96 -17.06 -7.28
CA LYS A 409 -13.89 -18.52 -7.06
C LYS A 409 -12.79 -19.15 -7.92
N ILE A 410 -12.75 -18.82 -9.21
CA ILE A 410 -11.73 -19.33 -10.13
C ILE A 410 -10.33 -18.87 -9.67
N ALA A 411 -10.15 -17.58 -9.37
CA ALA A 411 -8.86 -17.04 -8.96
C ALA A 411 -8.34 -17.67 -7.66
N LEU A 412 -9.19 -17.84 -6.65
CA LEU A 412 -8.84 -18.51 -5.39
C LEU A 412 -8.51 -19.99 -5.61
N SER A 413 -9.26 -20.68 -6.48
CA SER A 413 -8.95 -22.06 -6.86
C SER A 413 -7.59 -22.17 -7.54
N LEU A 414 -7.26 -21.26 -8.44
CA LEU A 414 -5.95 -21.18 -9.08
C LEU A 414 -4.84 -20.90 -8.05
N ALA A 415 -5.06 -19.94 -7.12
CA ALA A 415 -4.12 -19.63 -6.06
C ALA A 415 -3.76 -20.85 -5.19
N SER A 416 -4.68 -21.83 -5.05
CA SER A 416 -4.42 -23.06 -4.28
C SER A 416 -3.32 -23.93 -4.90
N ASN A 417 -2.99 -23.73 -6.17
CA ASN A 417 -1.93 -24.43 -6.91
C ASN A 417 -0.59 -23.68 -6.92
N LEU A 418 -0.49 -22.53 -6.22
CA LEU A 418 0.77 -21.83 -6.04
C LEU A 418 1.56 -22.38 -4.86
N GLY A 419 2.85 -22.13 -4.89
CA GLY A 419 3.83 -22.48 -3.85
C GLY A 419 5.16 -21.79 -4.16
N ASP A 420 6.24 -22.23 -3.52
CA ASP A 420 7.59 -21.75 -3.80
C ASP A 420 8.11 -22.30 -5.14
N PRO A 421 8.45 -21.43 -6.12
CA PRO A 421 8.93 -21.89 -7.42
C PRO A 421 10.35 -22.45 -7.41
N SER A 422 11.13 -22.25 -6.32
CA SER A 422 12.55 -22.59 -6.25
C SER A 422 12.85 -24.08 -6.38
N GLY A 423 11.87 -24.96 -6.22
CA GLY A 423 12.06 -26.41 -6.31
C GLY A 423 10.98 -27.14 -7.12
N ASP A 424 10.09 -26.40 -7.80
CA ASP A 424 9.01 -26.99 -8.59
C ASP A 424 8.69 -26.11 -9.81
N GLU A 425 9.20 -26.49 -10.99
CA GLU A 425 8.94 -25.80 -12.26
C GLU A 425 7.45 -25.74 -12.61
N SER A 426 6.64 -26.67 -12.09
CA SER A 426 5.19 -26.67 -12.34
C SER A 426 4.50 -25.43 -11.75
N VAL A 427 5.02 -24.89 -10.65
CA VAL A 427 4.54 -23.64 -10.04
C VAL A 427 4.77 -22.45 -10.99
N THR A 428 5.96 -22.36 -11.59
CA THR A 428 6.30 -21.31 -12.57
C THR A 428 5.37 -21.38 -13.77
N HIS A 429 5.20 -22.57 -14.35
CA HIS A 429 4.30 -22.77 -15.50
C HIS A 429 2.84 -22.43 -15.16
N THR A 430 2.38 -22.83 -13.98
CA THR A 430 1.02 -22.52 -13.49
C THR A 430 0.83 -21.00 -13.33
N ALA A 431 1.82 -20.31 -12.76
CA ALA A 431 1.80 -18.87 -12.61
C ALA A 431 1.78 -18.14 -13.97
N GLU A 432 2.59 -18.57 -14.93
CA GLU A 432 2.59 -18.02 -16.30
C GLU A 432 1.23 -18.17 -16.98
N GLY A 433 0.57 -19.32 -16.80
CA GLY A 433 -0.80 -19.54 -17.27
C GLY A 433 -1.79 -18.52 -16.69
N MET A 434 -1.68 -18.22 -15.39
CA MET A 434 -2.52 -17.21 -14.73
C MET A 434 -2.32 -15.79 -15.26
N LEU A 435 -1.11 -15.46 -15.76
CA LEU A 435 -0.81 -14.16 -16.36
C LEU A 435 -1.37 -14.02 -17.78
N SER A 436 -1.68 -15.13 -18.43
CA SER A 436 -2.13 -15.18 -19.83
C SER A 436 -3.57 -14.68 -20.02
N LYS A 437 -3.75 -13.69 -20.90
CA LYS A 437 -5.10 -13.23 -21.29
C LYS A 437 -5.86 -14.25 -22.12
N SER A 438 -5.17 -15.13 -22.86
CA SER A 438 -5.83 -16.22 -23.61
C SER A 438 -6.40 -17.26 -22.66
N GLU A 439 -5.67 -17.64 -21.61
CA GLU A 439 -6.15 -18.55 -20.57
C GLU A 439 -7.33 -17.94 -19.81
N ALA A 440 -7.23 -16.67 -19.44
CA ALA A 440 -8.33 -15.93 -18.81
C ALA A 440 -9.62 -15.93 -19.67
N ASN A 441 -9.52 -15.89 -21.01
CA ASN A 441 -10.66 -16.01 -21.90
C ASN A 441 -11.28 -17.42 -21.86
N SER A 442 -10.47 -18.47 -21.78
CA SER A 442 -10.93 -19.85 -21.61
C SER A 442 -11.65 -20.04 -20.28
N LEU A 443 -11.05 -19.53 -19.20
CA LEU A 443 -11.65 -19.56 -17.85
C LEU A 443 -12.97 -18.79 -17.78
N ARG A 444 -13.08 -17.64 -18.47
CA ARG A 444 -14.32 -16.87 -18.52
C ARG A 444 -15.46 -17.65 -19.14
N GLN A 445 -15.21 -18.51 -20.14
CA GLN A 445 -16.23 -19.33 -20.78
C GLN A 445 -16.85 -20.39 -19.84
N LEU A 446 -16.19 -20.70 -18.72
CA LEU A 446 -16.71 -21.58 -17.68
C LEU A 446 -17.78 -20.90 -16.81
N ILE A 447 -17.84 -19.57 -16.82
CA ILE A 447 -18.79 -18.80 -16.02
C ILE A 447 -20.16 -18.80 -16.69
N ASN A 448 -21.16 -19.34 -15.99
CA ASN A 448 -22.54 -19.37 -16.44
C ASN A 448 -23.31 -18.18 -15.86
N ASP A 449 -23.90 -17.34 -16.70
CA ASP A 449 -24.60 -16.10 -16.29
C ASP A 449 -25.79 -16.32 -15.36
N SER A 450 -26.36 -17.51 -15.35
CA SER A 450 -27.63 -17.80 -14.66
C SER A 450 -27.47 -18.66 -13.41
N GLN A 451 -26.33 -19.30 -13.21
CA GLN A 451 -26.14 -20.27 -12.13
C GLN A 451 -24.72 -20.28 -11.59
N SER A 452 -24.61 -20.32 -10.26
CA SER A 452 -23.34 -20.44 -9.55
C SER A 452 -22.64 -21.78 -9.84
N PHE A 453 -21.32 -21.71 -10.05
CA PHE A 453 -20.45 -22.87 -10.23
C PHE A 453 -19.95 -23.38 -8.87
N LEU A 454 -19.97 -24.69 -8.69
CA LEU A 454 -19.38 -25.35 -7.53
C LEU A 454 -17.89 -25.57 -7.78
N SER A 455 -17.04 -24.80 -7.10
CA SER A 455 -15.58 -24.99 -7.14
C SER A 455 -15.13 -25.72 -5.89
N THR A 456 -14.45 -26.84 -6.07
CA THR A 456 -13.78 -27.55 -4.97
C THR A 456 -12.29 -27.27 -5.11
N PRO A 457 -11.65 -26.58 -4.18
CA PRO A 457 -10.21 -26.32 -4.26
C PRO A 457 -9.45 -27.64 -4.10
N PRO A 458 -8.37 -27.84 -4.86
CA PRO A 458 -7.53 -29.03 -4.73
C PRO A 458 -6.77 -29.07 -3.41
N SER A 459 -6.54 -27.93 -2.77
CA SER A 459 -5.87 -27.80 -1.47
C SER A 459 -6.57 -26.75 -0.60
N PRO A 460 -6.70 -26.97 0.71
CA PRO A 460 -7.23 -25.96 1.61
C PRO A 460 -6.43 -24.66 1.50
N LEU A 461 -7.14 -23.52 1.43
CA LEU A 461 -6.55 -22.20 1.58
C LEU A 461 -6.51 -21.86 3.08
N ALA A 462 -5.38 -21.31 3.54
CA ALA A 462 -5.29 -20.81 4.90
C ALA A 462 -6.21 -19.58 5.04
N SER A 463 -7.27 -19.74 5.83
CA SER A 463 -8.18 -18.65 6.13
C SER A 463 -7.84 -18.02 7.49
N GLY A 464 -7.89 -16.69 7.60
CA GLY A 464 -7.77 -16.01 8.88
C GLY A 464 -6.38 -15.52 9.25
N ALA A 465 -5.41 -15.54 8.33
CA ALA A 465 -4.11 -14.92 8.56
C ALA A 465 -4.26 -13.42 8.83
N ALA A 466 -3.68 -12.94 9.94
CA ALA A 466 -3.59 -11.52 10.24
C ALA A 466 -2.38 -10.91 9.53
N ALA A 467 -2.53 -9.69 9.02
CA ALA A 467 -1.43 -8.98 8.36
C ALA A 467 -1.51 -7.48 8.64
N SER A 468 -0.36 -6.83 8.69
CA SER A 468 -0.23 -5.38 8.78
C SER A 468 0.13 -4.78 7.44
N GLN A 469 -0.40 -3.58 7.19
CA GLN A 469 -0.33 -2.87 5.93
C GLN A 469 0.35 -1.52 6.11
N VAL A 470 1.30 -1.21 5.23
CA VAL A 470 1.96 0.10 5.16
C VAL A 470 2.03 0.56 3.72
N LEU A 471 1.52 1.76 3.44
CA LEU A 471 1.61 2.39 2.13
C LEU A 471 2.28 3.75 2.28
N VAL A 472 3.28 4.01 1.46
CA VAL A 472 4.00 5.29 1.42
C VAL A 472 4.14 5.77 -0.01
N MET A 473 3.78 7.02 -0.24
CA MET A 473 4.10 7.77 -1.46
C MET A 473 4.85 9.03 -1.03
N GLY A 474 6.10 9.16 -1.35
CA GLY A 474 6.94 10.27 -0.87
C GLY A 474 7.30 11.30 -1.93
N PRO A 475 7.99 12.38 -1.52
CA PRO A 475 8.46 13.43 -2.40
C PRO A 475 9.61 13.00 -3.30
N ASP A 476 10.16 11.82 -3.09
CA ASP A 476 11.25 11.21 -3.85
C ASP A 476 10.78 10.42 -5.08
N ASP A 477 9.46 10.45 -5.37
CA ASP A 477 8.81 9.74 -6.45
C ASP A 477 8.87 8.20 -6.33
N PHE A 478 9.07 7.70 -5.09
CA PHE A 478 8.86 6.30 -4.79
C PHE A 478 7.45 6.03 -4.27
N ILE A 479 6.91 4.90 -4.69
CA ILE A 479 5.68 4.30 -4.15
C ILE A 479 6.09 3.01 -3.48
N VAL A 480 5.76 2.85 -2.21
CA VAL A 480 6.13 1.68 -1.41
C VAL A 480 4.89 1.10 -0.77
N ALA A 481 4.69 -0.20 -0.94
CA ALA A 481 3.64 -0.95 -0.28
C ALA A 481 4.27 -2.15 0.44
N VAL A 482 4.01 -2.28 1.73
CA VAL A 482 4.50 -3.38 2.57
C VAL A 482 3.31 -4.09 3.18
N VAL A 483 3.34 -5.42 3.12
CA VAL A 483 2.42 -6.27 3.89
C VAL A 483 3.25 -7.29 4.66
N SER A 484 3.10 -7.29 5.97
CA SER A 484 3.84 -8.16 6.88
C SER A 484 2.91 -8.95 7.80
N SER A 485 3.35 -10.13 8.25
CA SER A 485 2.49 -11.04 9.00
C SER A 485 3.28 -11.91 9.98
N LEU A 486 2.57 -12.37 11.01
CA LEU A 486 2.96 -13.51 11.86
C LEU A 486 2.13 -14.77 11.54
N ASN A 487 1.27 -14.73 10.51
CA ASN A 487 0.22 -15.66 10.12
C ASN A 487 -1.01 -15.55 11.04
N ARG A 488 -1.19 -16.45 12.00
CA ARG A 488 -2.31 -16.35 12.95
C ARG A 488 -2.14 -15.13 13.86
N PRO A 489 -3.22 -14.61 14.43
CA PRO A 489 -3.10 -13.60 15.49
C PRO A 489 -2.13 -14.08 16.57
N PHE A 490 -1.10 -13.28 16.83
CA PHE A 490 0.03 -13.56 17.74
C PHE A 490 0.91 -14.75 17.33
N GLY A 491 0.90 -15.17 16.08
CA GLY A 491 1.79 -16.20 15.56
C GLY A 491 1.68 -17.53 16.29
N SER A 492 2.82 -18.04 16.77
CA SER A 492 2.91 -19.27 17.57
C SER A 492 2.52 -19.09 19.06
N GLY A 493 2.34 -17.84 19.51
CA GLY A 493 2.20 -17.52 20.95
C GLY A 493 3.48 -17.59 21.76
N ILE A 494 4.61 -17.87 21.12
CA ILE A 494 5.94 -17.92 21.77
C ILE A 494 6.55 -16.51 21.73
N VAL A 495 6.87 -15.98 22.91
CA VAL A 495 7.59 -14.71 23.08
C VAL A 495 8.92 -15.00 23.75
N THR A 496 10.01 -14.54 23.12
CA THR A 496 11.36 -14.69 23.67
C THR A 496 11.58 -13.77 24.90
N PRO A 497 12.62 -14.02 25.73
CA PRO A 497 12.98 -13.12 26.82
C PRO A 497 13.19 -11.66 26.38
N SER A 498 13.76 -11.44 25.18
CA SER A 498 13.89 -10.11 24.54
C SER A 498 12.58 -9.54 24.01
N GLY A 499 11.45 -10.26 24.17
CA GLY A 499 10.13 -9.79 23.77
C GLY A 499 9.79 -9.99 22.29
N ILE A 500 10.56 -10.74 21.53
CA ILE A 500 10.28 -11.06 20.13
C ILE A 500 9.17 -12.13 20.08
N LEU A 501 8.03 -11.79 19.47
CA LEU A 501 6.94 -12.72 19.20
C LEU A 501 7.20 -13.47 17.91
N LEU A 502 7.16 -14.83 17.97
CA LEU A 502 7.49 -15.70 16.84
C LEU A 502 6.26 -16.06 16.00
N ASN A 503 6.48 -16.20 14.71
CA ASN A 503 5.45 -16.49 13.71
C ASN A 503 4.88 -17.93 13.81
N SER A 504 3.82 -18.19 13.02
CA SER A 504 3.24 -19.51 12.81
C SER A 504 3.13 -19.87 11.33
N GLN A 505 4.09 -19.42 10.52
CA GLN A 505 4.02 -19.46 9.06
C GLN A 505 4.07 -20.89 8.47
N ILE A 506 4.56 -21.85 9.22
CA ILE A 506 4.57 -23.26 8.80
C ILE A 506 3.15 -23.81 8.56
N LEU A 507 2.13 -23.18 9.15
CA LEU A 507 0.73 -23.53 8.91
C LEU A 507 0.24 -23.22 7.48
N ASP A 508 0.92 -22.35 6.76
CA ASP A 508 0.54 -22.00 5.38
C ASP A 508 0.99 -23.04 4.35
N PHE A 509 1.83 -24.01 4.74
CA PHE A 509 2.18 -25.14 3.90
C PHE A 509 1.04 -26.15 3.77
N SER A 510 1.06 -26.88 2.66
CA SER A 510 0.25 -28.09 2.48
C SER A 510 0.98 -29.28 3.10
N TRP A 511 0.26 -30.16 3.77
CA TRP A 511 0.82 -31.34 4.44
C TRP A 511 0.37 -32.61 3.75
N GLN A 512 1.30 -33.55 3.59
CA GLN A 512 1.01 -34.87 3.02
C GLN A 512 0.42 -35.75 4.10
N ASN A 513 -0.86 -36.11 3.96
CA ASN A 513 -1.51 -37.05 4.88
C ASN A 513 -1.05 -38.48 4.55
N LYS A 514 -0.66 -39.27 5.56
CA LYS A 514 -0.22 -40.67 5.43
C LYS A 514 -1.25 -41.60 4.75
N THR A 515 -2.50 -41.16 4.71
CA THR A 515 -3.62 -41.91 4.09
C THR A 515 -3.83 -41.61 2.61
N MET A 516 -3.11 -40.61 2.04
CA MET A 516 -3.24 -40.30 0.62
C MET A 516 -2.54 -41.38 -0.22
N ASN A 517 -3.31 -42.02 -1.10
CA ASN A 517 -2.82 -42.95 -2.12
C ASN A 517 -1.74 -42.26 -2.96
N HIS A 518 -0.62 -42.92 -3.23
CA HIS A 518 0.47 -42.47 -4.10
C HIS A 518 0.05 -42.08 -5.54
N SER A 519 -1.24 -42.19 -5.86
CA SER A 519 -1.82 -41.83 -7.16
C SER A 519 -2.26 -40.37 -7.27
N ILE A 520 -2.19 -39.56 -6.17
CA ILE A 520 -2.57 -38.13 -6.17
C ILE A 520 -1.30 -37.32 -6.43
N PRO A 521 -1.33 -36.37 -7.39
CA PRO A 521 -0.18 -35.52 -7.64
C PRO A 521 0.26 -34.78 -6.36
N ARG A 522 1.57 -34.65 -6.18
CA ARG A 522 2.17 -33.97 -5.04
C ARG A 522 1.70 -32.49 -5.01
N PRO A 523 1.18 -32.00 -3.86
CA PRO A 523 0.79 -30.59 -3.77
C PRO A 523 2.01 -29.66 -3.97
N PRO A 524 1.90 -28.57 -4.74
CA PRO A 524 3.04 -27.69 -5.03
C PRO A 524 3.53 -26.89 -3.82
N ASN A 525 2.72 -26.75 -2.78
CA ASN A 525 3.02 -25.99 -1.56
C ASN A 525 3.38 -26.92 -0.38
N LEU A 526 4.10 -28.02 -0.61
CA LEU A 526 4.53 -28.92 0.46
C LEU A 526 5.60 -28.27 1.35
N ALA A 527 5.52 -28.57 2.65
CA ALA A 527 6.56 -28.21 3.61
C ALA A 527 7.85 -28.96 3.31
N GLU A 528 8.89 -28.24 2.92
CA GLU A 528 10.22 -28.73 2.66
C GLU A 528 11.27 -27.76 3.22
N PRO A 529 12.43 -28.25 3.67
CA PRO A 529 13.49 -27.41 4.18
C PRO A 529 13.86 -26.25 3.24
N GLY A 530 13.96 -25.05 3.79
CA GLY A 530 14.36 -23.86 3.04
C GLY A 530 13.31 -23.27 2.09
N ARG A 531 12.13 -23.87 1.98
CA ARG A 531 11.05 -23.33 1.14
C ARG A 531 10.21 -22.29 1.84
N ARG A 532 9.64 -21.37 1.04
CA ARG A 532 8.67 -20.36 1.47
C ARG A 532 7.23 -20.89 1.31
N PRO A 533 6.37 -20.75 2.33
CA PRO A 533 4.97 -21.13 2.18
C PRO A 533 4.21 -20.15 1.27
N ARG A 534 3.20 -20.70 0.58
CA ARG A 534 2.24 -19.89 -0.19
C ARG A 534 1.72 -18.72 0.63
N SER A 535 1.45 -17.58 -0.02
CA SER A 535 1.09 -16.33 0.66
C SER A 535 0.01 -15.55 -0.08
N PHE A 536 -0.87 -14.90 0.70
CA PHE A 536 -1.83 -13.92 0.22
C PHE A 536 -1.46 -12.47 0.62
N LEU A 537 -0.20 -12.22 0.93
CA LEU A 537 0.32 -10.89 1.10
C LEU A 537 0.46 -10.23 -0.28
N LEU A 538 -0.41 -9.26 -0.57
CA LEU A 538 -0.63 -8.71 -1.91
C LEU A 538 -0.49 -7.18 -1.93
N PRO A 539 0.70 -6.61 -1.63
CA PRO A 539 0.93 -5.21 -1.97
C PRO A 539 0.76 -5.04 -3.47
N THR A 540 -0.05 -4.04 -3.86
CA THR A 540 -0.41 -3.82 -5.26
C THR A 540 -0.18 -2.38 -5.63
N ILE A 541 0.52 -2.14 -6.76
CA ILE A 541 0.77 -0.80 -7.31
C ILE A 541 0.21 -0.73 -8.72
N VAL A 542 -0.48 0.37 -9.01
CA VAL A 542 -1.05 0.66 -10.33
C VAL A 542 -0.42 1.92 -10.88
N ARG A 543 -0.08 1.91 -12.17
CA ARG A 543 0.40 3.07 -12.89
C ARG A 543 -0.24 3.19 -14.27
N PRO A 544 -0.15 4.36 -14.93
CA PRO A 544 -0.55 4.48 -16.34
C PRO A 544 0.24 3.50 -17.22
N SER A 545 -0.41 2.91 -18.22
CA SER A 545 0.25 2.01 -19.18
C SER A 545 1.18 2.77 -20.11
N GLU A 546 0.87 4.04 -20.42
CA GLU A 546 1.64 4.90 -21.31
C GLU A 546 2.16 6.12 -20.55
N GLY A 547 3.45 6.40 -20.72
CA GLY A 547 4.11 7.56 -20.13
C GLY A 547 4.20 7.52 -18.60
N MET A 548 4.57 8.68 -18.03
CA MET A 548 4.67 8.87 -16.56
C MET A 548 3.57 9.78 -16.01
N CYS A 549 2.80 10.41 -16.89
CA CYS A 549 1.72 11.32 -16.48
C CYS A 549 0.42 10.55 -16.29
N GLY A 550 -0.21 10.71 -15.13
CA GLY A 550 -1.49 10.06 -14.83
C GLY A 550 -1.67 9.73 -13.37
N THR A 551 -2.61 8.81 -13.12
CA THR A 551 -2.92 8.36 -11.76
C THR A 551 -2.08 7.14 -11.39
N TYR A 552 -1.41 7.24 -10.25
CA TYR A 552 -0.79 6.11 -9.55
C TYR A 552 -1.66 5.74 -8.35
N LEU A 553 -1.76 4.44 -8.08
CA LEU A 553 -2.52 3.91 -6.97
C LEU A 553 -1.67 2.84 -6.26
N SER A 554 -1.68 2.84 -4.94
CA SER A 554 -1.10 1.78 -4.12
C SER A 554 -2.18 1.23 -3.21
N LEU A 555 -2.31 -0.08 -3.13
CA LEU A 555 -3.29 -0.79 -2.33
C LEU A 555 -2.61 -1.90 -1.53
N ALA A 556 -3.12 -2.15 -0.35
CA ALA A 556 -2.81 -3.35 0.43
C ALA A 556 -4.06 -3.81 1.17
N GLY A 557 -4.18 -5.12 1.36
CA GLY A 557 -5.28 -5.76 2.08
C GLY A 557 -4.78 -6.72 3.14
N ASN A 558 -5.60 -6.99 4.14
CA ASN A 558 -5.34 -7.94 5.22
C ASN A 558 -6.31 -9.13 5.19
N HIS A 559 -6.22 -10.04 6.18
CA HIS A 559 -7.08 -11.23 6.35
C HIS A 559 -6.89 -12.33 5.30
N GLY A 560 -5.63 -12.68 4.98
CA GLY A 560 -5.30 -13.85 4.16
C GLY A 560 -5.92 -13.81 2.76
N ASP A 561 -6.57 -14.89 2.34
CA ASP A 561 -7.19 -15.04 1.02
C ASP A 561 -8.28 -14.00 0.70
N ARG A 562 -8.92 -13.43 1.71
CA ARG A 562 -9.90 -12.34 1.57
C ARG A 562 -9.28 -11.06 1.02
N ALA A 563 -7.97 -10.85 1.22
CA ALA A 563 -7.24 -9.71 0.66
C ALA A 563 -7.31 -9.68 -0.87
N LEU A 564 -7.14 -10.85 -1.53
CA LEU A 564 -7.25 -10.98 -2.99
C LEU A 564 -8.60 -10.47 -3.47
N SER A 565 -9.69 -11.00 -2.90
CA SER A 565 -11.06 -10.62 -3.26
C SER A 565 -11.30 -9.13 -3.07
N SER A 566 -10.83 -8.57 -1.97
CA SER A 566 -11.05 -7.17 -1.60
C SER A 566 -10.27 -6.20 -2.49
N ILE A 567 -9.00 -6.50 -2.79
CA ILE A 567 -8.16 -5.68 -3.68
C ILE A 567 -8.74 -5.66 -5.09
N VAL A 568 -9.15 -6.82 -5.63
CA VAL A 568 -9.79 -6.91 -6.97
C VAL A 568 -11.03 -6.01 -7.03
N GLN A 569 -11.91 -6.05 -6.02
CA GLN A 569 -13.11 -5.22 -5.98
C GLN A 569 -12.79 -3.71 -5.93
N VAL A 570 -11.80 -3.30 -5.15
CA VAL A 570 -11.34 -1.90 -5.09
C VAL A 570 -10.77 -1.47 -6.44
N LEU A 571 -9.92 -2.30 -7.06
CA LEU A 571 -9.34 -2.03 -8.39
C LEU A 571 -10.43 -1.86 -9.45
N VAL A 572 -11.42 -2.73 -9.48
CA VAL A 572 -12.53 -2.64 -10.44
C VAL A 572 -13.37 -1.38 -10.21
N ASN A 573 -13.65 -1.03 -8.96
CA ASN A 573 -14.38 0.19 -8.63
C ASN A 573 -13.63 1.45 -9.10
N VAL A 574 -12.32 1.52 -8.87
CA VAL A 574 -11.50 2.67 -9.27
C VAL A 574 -11.27 2.69 -10.78
N LEU A 575 -10.85 1.57 -11.39
CA LEU A 575 -10.35 1.55 -12.78
C LEU A 575 -11.45 1.33 -13.82
N THR A 576 -12.50 0.56 -13.50
CA THR A 576 -13.61 0.30 -14.43
C THR A 576 -14.76 1.30 -14.25
N PHE A 577 -15.17 1.52 -12.99
CA PHE A 577 -16.29 2.42 -12.71
C PHE A 577 -15.87 3.87 -12.46
N ASN A 578 -14.56 4.19 -12.47
CA ASN A 578 -14.01 5.52 -12.18
C ASN A 578 -14.55 6.12 -10.88
N LYS A 579 -14.77 5.27 -9.87
CA LYS A 579 -15.11 5.74 -8.53
C LYS A 579 -13.89 6.37 -7.86
N ASN A 580 -14.15 7.31 -6.97
CA ASN A 580 -13.06 7.85 -6.21
C ASN A 580 -12.54 6.79 -5.20
N LEU A 581 -11.28 6.93 -4.77
CA LEU A 581 -10.65 5.93 -3.89
C LEU A 581 -11.38 5.83 -2.54
N SER A 582 -11.78 6.95 -1.93
CA SER A 582 -12.49 6.96 -0.65
C SER A 582 -13.83 6.22 -0.74
N GLU A 583 -14.62 6.48 -1.79
CA GLU A 583 -15.85 5.75 -2.05
C GLU A 583 -15.57 4.25 -2.26
N SER A 584 -14.54 3.90 -3.05
CA SER A 584 -14.21 2.50 -3.34
C SER A 584 -13.78 1.72 -2.10
N LEU A 585 -13.11 2.38 -1.15
CA LEU A 585 -12.71 1.79 0.13
C LEU A 585 -13.88 1.61 1.10
N SER A 586 -14.92 2.46 1.03
CA SER A 586 -16.11 2.38 1.90
C SER A 586 -17.17 1.39 1.45
N LEU A 587 -17.13 0.92 0.18
CA LEU A 587 -18.11 -0.05 -0.30
C LEU A 587 -17.99 -1.40 0.41
N GLY A 588 -19.15 -2.01 0.68
CA GLY A 588 -19.23 -3.38 1.19
C GLY A 588 -18.57 -4.37 0.23
N ARG A 589 -17.89 -5.37 0.78
CA ARG A 589 -17.12 -6.38 0.06
C ARG A 589 -17.75 -7.75 0.15
N LEU A 590 -17.36 -8.59 -0.78
CA LEU A 590 -17.74 -10.00 -0.83
C LEU A 590 -16.50 -10.89 -0.98
N HIS A 591 -16.60 -12.12 -0.48
CA HIS A 591 -15.56 -13.12 -0.58
C HIS A 591 -16.15 -14.54 -0.64
N PRO A 592 -15.91 -15.30 -1.72
CA PRO A 592 -16.34 -16.70 -1.81
C PRO A 592 -15.42 -17.60 -0.99
N GLN A 593 -15.99 -18.33 -0.03
CA GLN A 593 -15.29 -19.41 0.68
C GLN A 593 -15.41 -20.71 -0.09
N LEU A 594 -14.32 -21.21 -0.64
CA LEU A 594 -14.33 -22.39 -1.52
C LEU A 594 -14.66 -23.68 -0.77
N GLN A 595 -14.19 -23.81 0.49
CA GLN A 595 -14.37 -25.05 1.27
C GLN A 595 -15.84 -25.28 1.68
N SER A 596 -16.51 -24.23 2.16
CA SER A 596 -17.91 -24.27 2.58
C SER A 596 -18.88 -23.96 1.42
N ASN A 597 -18.36 -23.54 0.27
CA ASN A 597 -19.12 -23.01 -0.86
C ASN A 597 -20.11 -21.90 -0.46
N THR A 598 -19.73 -21.08 0.52
CA THR A 598 -20.51 -19.94 0.98
C THR A 598 -19.88 -18.64 0.46
N LEU A 599 -20.71 -17.63 0.27
CA LEU A 599 -20.31 -16.26 -0.10
C LEU A 599 -20.42 -15.37 1.12
N GLN A 600 -19.30 -14.97 1.71
CA GLN A 600 -19.27 -13.99 2.77
C GLN A 600 -19.47 -12.59 2.18
N VAL A 601 -20.30 -11.79 2.83
CA VAL A 601 -20.51 -10.37 2.49
C VAL A 601 -20.45 -9.52 3.76
N ASP A 602 -19.96 -8.29 3.63
CA ASP A 602 -19.99 -7.34 4.75
C ASP A 602 -21.41 -7.11 5.23
N SER A 603 -21.60 -6.87 6.53
CA SER A 603 -22.92 -6.64 7.15
C SER A 603 -23.72 -5.52 6.49
N GLU A 604 -23.03 -4.51 5.93
CA GLU A 604 -23.62 -3.36 5.24
C GLU A 604 -23.89 -3.61 3.74
N PHE A 605 -23.67 -4.85 3.24
CA PHE A 605 -23.91 -5.17 1.83
C PHE A 605 -25.39 -5.04 1.49
N PRO A 606 -25.77 -4.40 0.35
CA PRO A 606 -27.15 -4.14 0.01
C PRO A 606 -28.02 -5.41 -0.11
N GLU A 607 -29.19 -5.42 0.51
CA GLU A 607 -30.11 -6.57 0.50
C GLU A 607 -30.58 -6.95 -0.91
N GLU A 608 -30.76 -5.97 -1.79
CA GLU A 608 -31.16 -6.20 -3.20
C GLU A 608 -30.07 -6.99 -3.95
N ASP A 609 -28.79 -6.66 -3.71
CA ASP A 609 -27.66 -7.35 -4.29
C ASP A 609 -27.54 -8.79 -3.74
N ILE A 610 -27.81 -8.98 -2.43
CA ILE A 610 -27.84 -10.30 -1.79
C ILE A 610 -28.97 -11.15 -2.40
N ALA A 611 -30.18 -10.62 -2.50
CA ALA A 611 -31.32 -11.33 -3.09
C ALA A 611 -31.03 -11.77 -4.54
N PHE A 612 -30.36 -10.91 -5.31
CA PHE A 612 -29.93 -11.23 -6.67
C PHE A 612 -28.93 -12.38 -6.73
N LEU A 613 -27.94 -12.39 -5.82
CA LEU A 613 -26.94 -13.45 -5.74
C LEU A 613 -27.56 -14.78 -5.27
N VAL A 614 -28.45 -14.74 -4.28
CA VAL A 614 -29.20 -15.91 -3.80
C VAL A 614 -30.05 -16.52 -4.92
N ALA A 615 -30.71 -15.69 -5.74
CA ALA A 615 -31.50 -16.15 -6.88
C ALA A 615 -30.68 -16.88 -7.95
N ARG A 616 -29.34 -16.69 -7.98
CA ARG A 616 -28.38 -17.42 -8.82
C ARG A 616 -27.73 -18.63 -8.14
N GLY A 617 -28.19 -19.00 -6.96
CA GLY A 617 -27.72 -20.18 -6.23
C GLY A 617 -26.48 -19.93 -5.35
N HIS A 618 -26.10 -18.66 -5.09
CA HIS A 618 -25.07 -18.38 -4.09
C HIS A 618 -25.65 -18.50 -2.68
N GLN A 619 -24.97 -19.23 -1.82
CA GLN A 619 -25.29 -19.30 -0.39
C GLN A 619 -24.57 -18.15 0.32
N VAL A 620 -25.31 -17.11 0.70
CA VAL A 620 -24.74 -15.87 1.27
C VAL A 620 -24.73 -15.92 2.79
N ASP A 621 -23.59 -15.54 3.38
CA ASP A 621 -23.38 -15.41 4.82
C ASP A 621 -22.87 -13.99 5.14
N LYS A 622 -23.53 -13.29 6.10
CA LYS A 622 -23.13 -11.94 6.50
C LYS A 622 -22.09 -12.00 7.60
N VAL A 623 -20.99 -11.27 7.39
CA VAL A 623 -19.92 -11.12 8.37
C VAL A 623 -19.74 -9.64 8.71
N PRO A 624 -19.22 -9.30 9.91
CA PRO A 624 -19.00 -7.89 10.29
C PRO A 624 -18.14 -7.14 9.28
N VAL A 625 -16.97 -7.69 8.92
CA VAL A 625 -16.04 -7.16 7.93
C VAL A 625 -15.34 -8.32 7.23
N VAL A 626 -15.38 -8.33 5.90
CA VAL A 626 -14.66 -9.34 5.10
C VAL A 626 -13.15 -9.14 5.20
N SER A 627 -12.67 -7.94 4.87
CA SER A 627 -11.25 -7.55 4.90
C SER A 627 -11.12 -6.03 4.86
N LEU A 628 -10.05 -5.49 5.42
CA LEU A 628 -9.69 -4.09 5.33
C LEU A 628 -8.71 -3.87 4.17
N VAL A 629 -8.91 -2.80 3.41
CA VAL A 629 -7.99 -2.38 2.34
C VAL A 629 -7.63 -0.92 2.53
N HIS A 630 -6.34 -0.64 2.62
CA HIS A 630 -5.83 0.72 2.61
C HIS A 630 -5.41 1.12 1.21
N GLY A 631 -5.45 2.44 0.93
CA GLY A 631 -5.09 2.97 -0.37
C GLY A 631 -4.35 4.29 -0.30
N ALA A 632 -3.40 4.47 -1.21
CA ALA A 632 -2.78 5.76 -1.47
C ALA A 632 -2.89 6.06 -2.97
N ARG A 633 -3.18 7.31 -3.31
CA ARG A 633 -3.36 7.76 -4.70
C ARG A 633 -2.56 9.00 -4.96
N ARG A 634 -1.86 9.02 -6.10
CA ARG A 634 -1.19 10.20 -6.64
C ARG A 634 -1.81 10.54 -8.00
N THR A 635 -2.20 11.80 -8.17
CA THR A 635 -2.67 12.35 -9.45
C THR A 635 -1.94 13.67 -9.66
N ASN A 636 -1.06 13.73 -10.65
CA ASN A 636 -0.14 14.87 -10.87
C ASN A 636 0.66 15.18 -9.58
N SER A 637 0.48 16.37 -9.02
CA SER A 637 1.14 16.82 -7.78
C SER A 637 0.29 16.59 -6.51
N PHE A 638 -0.86 15.95 -6.64
CA PHE A 638 -1.77 15.69 -5.52
C PHE A 638 -1.63 14.25 -5.04
N ILE A 639 -1.20 14.07 -3.79
CA ILE A 639 -1.03 12.75 -3.16
C ILE A 639 -1.95 12.68 -1.95
N ILE A 640 -2.73 11.61 -1.83
CA ILE A 640 -3.60 11.33 -0.69
C ILE A 640 -3.37 9.91 -0.18
N GLY A 641 -3.38 9.75 1.14
CA GLY A 641 -3.39 8.45 1.81
C GLY A 641 -4.72 8.25 2.53
N LEU A 642 -5.37 7.13 2.29
CA LEU A 642 -6.69 6.82 2.80
C LEU A 642 -6.70 5.46 3.49
N LYS A 643 -7.15 5.45 4.74
CA LYS A 643 -7.46 4.21 5.45
C LYS A 643 -8.81 3.65 5.02
N ASP A 644 -9.01 2.37 5.23
CA ASP A 644 -10.36 1.78 5.22
C ASP A 644 -11.20 2.39 6.35
N PRO A 645 -12.38 2.96 6.08
CA PRO A 645 -13.18 3.61 7.11
C PRO A 645 -13.68 2.67 8.21
N ARG A 646 -13.72 1.37 7.96
CA ARG A 646 -14.13 0.35 8.94
C ARG A 646 -13.05 0.03 10.00
N SER A 647 -11.78 0.42 9.76
CA SER A 647 -10.75 0.34 10.80
C SER A 647 -10.85 1.54 11.74
N ALA A 648 -10.91 1.27 13.04
CA ALA A 648 -10.92 2.32 14.07
C ALA A 648 -9.52 2.94 14.25
N ASP A 649 -8.48 2.12 14.20
CA ASP A 649 -7.11 2.47 14.64
C ASP A 649 -6.20 2.92 13.50
N ALA A 650 -6.51 2.52 12.26
CA ALA A 650 -5.74 2.90 11.09
C ALA A 650 -5.78 4.42 10.84
N ALA A 651 -4.74 4.94 10.24
CA ALA A 651 -4.67 6.32 9.82
C ALA A 651 -4.02 6.48 8.45
N GLY A 652 -4.48 7.49 7.71
CA GLY A 652 -3.83 8.00 6.53
C GLY A 652 -3.45 9.46 6.77
N ALA A 653 -2.19 9.80 6.56
CA ALA A 653 -1.69 11.16 6.67
C ALA A 653 -1.15 11.64 5.33
N THR A 654 -1.41 12.90 5.02
CA THR A 654 -0.88 13.58 3.84
C THR A 654 0.09 14.66 4.31
N ILE A 655 1.27 14.74 3.70
CA ILE A 655 2.30 15.74 4.00
C ILE A 655 2.13 16.88 3.02
N LEU A 656 2.00 18.08 3.56
CA LEU A 656 1.87 19.34 2.80
C LEU A 656 3.22 19.90 2.37
#